data_515a2d5e7e4cbb1d26a84cf0042489e4
#
_entry.id   515a2d5e7e4cbb1d26a84cf0042489e4
#
_cell.length_a   1.000
_cell.length_b   1.000
_cell.length_c   1.000
_cell.angle_alpha   90.00
_cell.angle_beta   90.00
_cell.angle_gamma   90.00
#
_symmetry.space_group_name_H-M   'P 1'
#
loop_
_entity.id
_entity.type
_entity.pdbx_description
1 polymer ?
#
loop_
_entity_poly.entity_id
_entity_poly.type
_entity_poly.pdbx_seq_one_letter_code
_entity_poly.pdbx_strand_id
1 'polypeptide(L)'
;SGTGTLAVGAALAAQAGGISLSGASVSSTAAGTISATGAANANAGNVTINATGNVSLAGAVSATGGTASATNPGRNGGTINISAAGIALGAATLTASGSAGAGAAQVGGNAGTISLTSTNGISGTGAISAIGGNGGTGIANAGNAGTITIANSTAGNVSVGALSARSGNALTTGLGGAAGTVSVSNTAAGATLATGAITAQGGNNGVGGQVTLSSAGGLSAGAITTSGGTALAGTSGRNAGNVTISSGGAITALGAIAASGGAGVLTGDQAGGNAGTVSVTAVGGIAGAAAITASGGAAAGTNAAGGNAGTITVSNSGSGNIVLGALASQTGNALGTGTAGTAGSISVTNTSAGGNLTTAGITTTGGTKGHGGNVSLSALGAVSTGAAGNIATGGGTTITGNAGRNAGTVTLSGGSVSTGTGTITASGSAGLGASQAGGHGAAVQITTTGAVTTGAISTAGGAAITPGPAAGGNAGNITVTNNSTTAGAIALGALTSTAGAAFGTGAGGTTGTIQVTNSAAGLGLSTGAITASGATNATGGNVTLSSQGGTTVSGLINTSGGAPGTGMVSGGRSAGNITITGTNNSVTGAITASGGAGLGTNQIGGNAGAVSITGAGTLSTNTITASTGAATGTGAGGTVGSVTLSGTTGTTGAIVTTGGSNGNGGAVSITTSSTLGAGAITTSGGTALAGTSGRN
;
A
#
# COMPACT_ATOMS: atom_id res chain seq x y z
N SER A 1 34.18 -17.73 41.51
CA SER A 1 32.72 -17.63 41.67
C SER A 1 32.40 -17.57 43.18
N GLY A 2 32.19 -16.33 43.66
CA GLY A 2 31.78 -16.13 45.07
C GLY A 2 30.26 -16.26 45.23
N THR A 3 29.82 -16.75 46.37
CA THR A 3 28.38 -16.77 46.75
C THR A 3 27.91 -15.38 47.24
N GLY A 4 28.74 -14.35 47.13
CA GLY A 4 28.47 -13.00 47.59
C GLY A 4 28.03 -12.01 46.50
N THR A 5 27.48 -10.88 46.94
CA THR A 5 27.19 -9.71 46.07
C THR A 5 28.45 -8.96 45.72
N LEU A 6 28.65 -8.68 44.41
CA LEU A 6 29.70 -7.76 43.96
C LEU A 6 29.11 -6.36 43.75
N ALA A 7 29.57 -5.39 44.50
CA ALA A 7 29.11 -3.99 44.38
C ALA A 7 30.20 -3.09 43.77
N VAL A 8 29.84 -2.35 42.72
CA VAL A 8 30.67 -1.36 42.06
C VAL A 8 30.22 0.03 42.52
N GLY A 9 30.89 0.57 43.56
CA GLY A 9 30.54 1.87 44.16
C GLY A 9 31.16 3.10 43.47
N ALA A 10 32.23 2.90 42.71
CA ALA A 10 32.97 3.92 42.00
C ALA A 10 33.30 3.47 40.56
N ALA A 11 33.78 4.38 39.73
CA ALA A 11 34.12 4.07 38.35
C ALA A 11 35.17 2.95 38.23
N LEU A 12 34.87 1.93 37.45
CA LEU A 12 35.77 0.83 37.08
C LEU A 12 36.16 1.03 35.62
N ALA A 13 37.42 1.30 35.35
CA ALA A 13 37.89 1.56 34.00
C ALA A 13 39.08 0.66 33.64
N ALA A 14 39.03 0.07 32.44
CA ALA A 14 40.12 -0.68 31.81
C ALA A 14 40.32 -0.14 30.40
N GLN A 15 41.41 0.57 30.16
CA GLN A 15 41.75 1.10 28.85
C GLN A 15 42.20 -0.04 27.93
N ALA A 16 41.41 -0.38 26.91
CA ALA A 16 41.65 -1.47 25.96
C ALA A 16 41.72 -2.90 26.57
N GLY A 17 41.71 -3.00 27.92
CA GLY A 17 41.57 -4.30 28.61
C GLY A 17 40.11 -4.69 28.80
N GLY A 18 39.85 -6.01 28.93
CA GLY A 18 38.52 -6.48 29.27
C GLY A 18 38.17 -6.34 30.75
N ILE A 19 36.90 -6.17 31.06
CA ILE A 19 36.36 -6.19 32.42
C ILE A 19 35.45 -7.41 32.54
N SER A 20 35.71 -8.27 33.53
CA SER A 20 34.85 -9.42 33.84
C SER A 20 34.41 -9.37 35.29
N LEU A 21 33.11 -9.26 35.52
CA LEU A 21 32.52 -9.25 36.85
C LEU A 21 31.65 -10.51 37.02
N SER A 22 31.86 -11.24 38.09
CA SER A 22 31.12 -12.47 38.37
C SER A 22 30.78 -12.57 39.86
N GLY A 23 29.53 -12.98 40.16
CA GLY A 23 29.08 -13.16 41.58
C GLY A 23 27.72 -13.77 41.67
N ALA A 24 27.22 -14.00 42.92
CA ALA A 24 25.82 -14.38 43.14
C ALA A 24 24.88 -13.26 42.63
N SER A 25 25.25 -12.00 42.91
CA SER A 25 24.64 -10.82 42.29
C SER A 25 25.70 -9.77 41.99
N VAL A 26 25.40 -8.87 41.02
CA VAL A 26 26.27 -7.75 40.68
C VAL A 26 25.43 -6.46 40.73
N SER A 27 25.92 -5.44 41.42
CA SER A 27 25.26 -4.14 41.48
C SER A 27 26.23 -3.00 41.22
N SER A 28 25.72 -1.88 40.67
CA SER A 28 26.46 -0.64 40.61
C SER A 28 25.63 0.53 41.10
N THR A 29 26.30 1.54 41.72
CA THR A 29 25.70 2.84 41.99
C THR A 29 25.74 3.72 40.73
N ALA A 30 25.10 4.87 40.74
CA ALA A 30 25.20 5.83 39.64
C ALA A 30 26.63 6.29 39.34
N ALA A 31 27.49 6.41 40.39
CA ALA A 31 28.90 6.67 40.25
C ALA A 31 29.74 5.45 39.82
N GLY A 32 29.19 4.24 40.01
CA GLY A 32 29.81 2.94 39.65
C GLY A 32 29.73 2.65 38.18
N THR A 33 30.31 3.50 37.34
CA THR A 33 30.38 3.27 35.89
C THR A 33 31.37 2.14 35.56
N ILE A 34 31.08 1.35 34.50
CA ILE A 34 31.93 0.26 34.04
C ILE A 34 32.39 0.56 32.62
N SER A 35 33.69 0.82 32.43
CA SER A 35 34.22 1.28 31.16
C SER A 35 35.43 0.46 30.71
N ALA A 36 35.28 -0.26 29.60
CA ALA A 36 36.39 -0.89 28.86
C ALA A 36 36.66 -0.12 27.54
N THR A 37 36.51 1.21 27.61
CA THR A 37 36.70 2.10 26.45
C THR A 37 38.18 2.11 26.05
N GLY A 38 38.49 2.03 24.76
CA GLY A 38 39.83 2.06 24.21
C GLY A 38 40.55 3.36 24.56
N ALA A 39 41.86 3.27 24.89
CA ALA A 39 42.73 4.43 24.89
C ALA A 39 42.77 5.10 23.50
N ALA A 40 43.38 6.29 23.39
CA ALA A 40 43.61 6.94 22.11
C ALA A 40 44.26 5.95 21.11
N ASN A 41 43.70 5.81 19.92
CA ASN A 41 44.13 4.87 18.87
C ASN A 41 44.05 3.37 19.22
N ALA A 42 43.30 2.98 20.24
CA ALA A 42 43.12 1.60 20.64
C ALA A 42 41.65 1.15 20.49
N ASN A 43 41.43 -0.11 20.15
CA ASN A 43 40.10 -0.71 20.22
C ASN A 43 39.63 -0.82 21.67
N ALA A 44 38.32 -0.87 21.89
CA ALA A 44 37.77 -1.14 23.20
C ALA A 44 38.03 -2.59 23.65
N GLY A 45 38.10 -2.78 24.95
CA GLY A 45 37.99 -4.11 25.57
C GLY A 45 36.53 -4.55 25.70
N ASN A 46 36.34 -5.80 26.10
CA ASN A 46 35.00 -6.35 26.33
C ASN A 46 34.56 -6.15 27.78
N VAL A 47 33.25 -6.01 27.99
CA VAL A 47 32.66 -6.04 29.35
C VAL A 47 31.79 -7.28 29.44
N THR A 48 32.08 -8.13 30.42
CA THR A 48 31.29 -9.34 30.71
C THR A 48 30.79 -9.27 32.16
N ILE A 49 29.50 -9.36 32.39
CA ILE A 49 28.89 -9.37 33.72
C ILE A 49 28.04 -10.64 33.84
N ASN A 50 28.42 -11.55 34.73
CA ASN A 50 27.72 -12.81 34.96
C ASN A 50 27.26 -12.90 36.41
N ALA A 51 25.98 -13.08 36.65
CA ALA A 51 25.43 -13.36 37.97
C ALA A 51 24.51 -14.57 37.94
N THR A 52 24.58 -15.40 38.97
CA THR A 52 23.61 -16.51 39.14
C THR A 52 22.25 -15.99 39.63
N GLY A 53 22.23 -14.88 40.35
CA GLY A 53 21.06 -14.11 40.74
C GLY A 53 20.87 -12.85 39.85
N ASN A 54 20.68 -11.70 40.48
CA ASN A 54 20.33 -10.47 39.76
C ASN A 54 21.55 -9.59 39.43
N VAL A 55 21.46 -8.88 38.31
CA VAL A 55 22.31 -7.72 37.98
C VAL A 55 21.48 -6.45 38.14
N SER A 56 21.97 -5.47 38.90
CA SER A 56 21.32 -4.18 39.08
C SER A 56 22.31 -3.05 38.83
N LEU A 57 22.20 -2.37 37.70
CA LEU A 57 23.12 -1.32 37.28
C LEU A 57 22.43 0.03 37.31
N ALA A 58 23.03 1.01 38.00
CA ALA A 58 22.65 2.43 37.98
C ALA A 58 23.68 3.27 37.20
N GLY A 59 24.93 2.82 37.11
CA GLY A 59 26.02 3.45 36.36
C GLY A 59 26.08 2.97 34.91
N ALA A 60 26.53 3.81 34.00
CA ALA A 60 26.70 3.48 32.59
C ALA A 60 27.72 2.37 32.36
N VAL A 61 27.50 1.56 31.32
CA VAL A 61 28.45 0.54 30.84
C VAL A 61 28.93 0.92 29.45
N SER A 62 30.22 1.02 29.25
CA SER A 62 30.82 1.45 27.99
C SER A 62 31.95 0.51 27.52
N ALA A 63 31.90 0.15 26.25
CA ALA A 63 32.97 -0.56 25.53
C ALA A 63 33.19 0.13 24.18
N THR A 64 33.47 1.43 24.20
CA THR A 64 33.55 2.28 23.00
C THR A 64 35.00 2.32 22.47
N GLY A 65 35.19 2.26 21.15
CA GLY A 65 36.50 2.43 20.53
C GLY A 65 37.14 3.76 20.93
N GLY A 66 38.45 3.77 21.22
CA GLY A 66 39.20 4.96 21.60
C GLY A 66 39.19 6.01 20.50
N THR A 67 39.38 7.29 20.86
CA THR A 67 39.46 8.37 19.87
C THR A 67 40.61 8.16 18.91
N ALA A 68 40.36 8.27 17.62
CA ALA A 68 41.42 8.27 16.63
C ALA A 68 42.13 9.63 16.62
N SER A 69 43.47 9.66 16.63
CA SER A 69 44.24 10.86 16.38
C SER A 69 44.41 11.10 14.87
N ALA A 70 44.87 12.31 14.49
CA ALA A 70 45.01 12.72 13.10
C ALA A 70 45.66 11.60 12.24
N THR A 71 45.07 11.31 11.08
CA THR A 71 45.49 10.29 10.09
C THR A 71 45.27 8.81 10.50
N ASN A 72 44.58 8.55 11.60
CA ASN A 72 44.27 7.17 12.00
C ASN A 72 42.81 6.78 11.72
N PRO A 73 42.55 5.47 11.37
CA PRO A 73 41.18 4.97 11.29
C PRO A 73 40.51 4.96 12.67
N GLY A 74 39.17 5.03 12.66
CA GLY A 74 38.36 4.82 13.85
C GLY A 74 38.60 3.46 14.49
N ARG A 75 38.41 3.37 15.77
CA ARG A 75 38.66 2.18 16.58
C ARG A 75 37.37 1.42 16.86
N ASN A 76 37.47 0.10 16.89
CA ASN A 76 36.32 -0.75 17.08
C ASN A 76 35.82 -0.71 18.54
N GLY A 77 34.51 -0.73 18.72
CA GLY A 77 33.88 -1.02 20.00
C GLY A 77 34.08 -2.45 20.44
N GLY A 78 34.04 -2.68 21.75
CA GLY A 78 34.08 -4.00 22.36
C GLY A 78 32.68 -4.57 22.59
N THR A 79 32.61 -5.82 23.00
CA THR A 79 31.34 -6.51 23.33
C THR A 79 30.92 -6.18 24.76
N ILE A 80 29.62 -5.94 24.97
CA ILE A 80 28.99 -5.93 26.30
C ILE A 80 28.10 -7.15 26.41
N ASN A 81 28.41 -8.05 27.35
CA ASN A 81 27.61 -9.24 27.59
C ASN A 81 27.19 -9.28 29.08
N ILE A 82 25.88 -9.29 29.33
CA ILE A 82 25.29 -9.37 30.66
C ILE A 82 24.36 -10.57 30.73
N SER A 83 24.67 -11.53 31.63
CA SER A 83 23.86 -12.72 31.85
C SER A 83 23.52 -12.83 33.34
N ALA A 84 22.22 -12.98 33.64
CA ALA A 84 21.73 -13.04 35.03
C ALA A 84 20.34 -13.68 35.13
N ALA A 85 19.91 -14.04 36.34
CA ALA A 85 18.51 -14.41 36.55
C ALA A 85 17.58 -13.22 36.23
N GLY A 86 17.83 -12.04 36.77
CA GLY A 86 17.14 -10.79 36.43
C GLY A 86 18.11 -9.66 36.15
N ILE A 87 17.76 -8.77 35.19
CA ILE A 87 18.59 -7.63 34.82
C ILE A 87 17.80 -6.33 35.03
N ALA A 88 18.25 -5.49 35.96
CA ALA A 88 17.71 -4.16 36.20
C ALA A 88 18.78 -3.09 35.82
N LEU A 89 18.56 -2.37 34.73
CA LEU A 89 19.47 -1.36 34.25
C LEU A 89 19.11 0.06 34.74
N GLY A 90 17.93 0.26 35.36
CA GLY A 90 17.50 1.59 35.76
C GLY A 90 17.58 2.59 34.60
N ALA A 91 18.33 3.67 34.78
CA ALA A 91 18.64 4.65 33.73
C ALA A 91 20.04 4.44 33.11
N ALA A 92 20.74 3.36 33.45
CA ALA A 92 22.07 3.08 32.91
C ALA A 92 22.06 2.94 31.40
N THR A 93 23.00 3.59 30.72
CA THR A 93 23.21 3.44 29.29
C THR A 93 24.22 2.33 29.02
N LEU A 94 23.98 1.54 27.94
CA LEU A 94 24.93 0.56 27.44
C LEU A 94 25.46 1.02 26.08
N THR A 95 26.78 1.19 25.95
CA THR A 95 27.35 1.72 24.70
C THR A 95 28.54 0.87 24.24
N ALA A 96 28.44 0.27 23.06
CA ALA A 96 29.46 -0.53 22.41
C ALA A 96 29.81 0.02 21.01
N SER A 97 30.01 1.32 20.90
CA SER A 97 30.15 2.02 19.63
C SER A 97 31.58 2.06 19.10
N GLY A 98 31.73 2.09 17.76
CA GLY A 98 33.00 2.42 17.12
C GLY A 98 33.29 3.92 17.18
N SER A 99 34.55 4.32 17.14
CA SER A 99 34.92 5.73 17.06
C SER A 99 35.03 6.21 15.59
N ALA A 100 34.92 7.52 15.38
CA ALA A 100 35.13 8.11 14.07
C ALA A 100 36.58 8.00 13.62
N GLY A 101 36.81 7.88 12.30
CA GLY A 101 38.13 8.06 11.69
C GLY A 101 38.58 9.52 11.78
N ALA A 102 39.89 9.74 11.96
CA ALA A 102 40.47 11.06 12.03
C ALA A 102 41.33 11.36 10.78
N GLY A 103 41.08 12.51 10.15
CA GLY A 103 41.81 12.92 8.96
C GLY A 103 41.23 12.41 7.64
N ALA A 104 41.95 12.66 6.55
CA ALA A 104 41.48 12.35 5.21
C ALA A 104 41.46 10.83 4.93
N ALA A 105 40.35 10.35 4.33
CA ALA A 105 40.16 8.97 3.89
C ALA A 105 40.26 7.90 5.01
N GLN A 106 40.14 8.28 6.28
CA GLN A 106 40.22 7.32 7.39
C GLN A 106 38.84 6.68 7.65
N VAL A 107 38.80 5.35 7.68
CA VAL A 107 37.54 4.60 7.92
C VAL A 107 37.07 4.76 9.37
N GLY A 108 35.75 4.74 9.58
CA GLY A 108 35.17 4.65 10.92
C GLY A 108 35.35 3.26 11.53
N GLY A 109 35.47 3.19 12.87
CA GLY A 109 35.55 1.92 13.60
C GLY A 109 34.19 1.21 13.63
N ASN A 110 34.18 -0.10 13.60
CA ASN A 110 32.97 -0.89 13.75
C ASN A 110 32.48 -0.87 15.21
N ALA A 111 31.18 -0.90 15.45
CA ALA A 111 30.64 -1.14 16.79
C ALA A 111 30.84 -2.59 17.22
N GLY A 112 30.85 -2.81 18.52
CA GLY A 112 30.77 -4.13 19.14
C GLY A 112 29.33 -4.59 19.30
N THR A 113 29.14 -5.77 19.89
CA THR A 113 27.82 -6.33 20.17
C THR A 113 27.35 -6.05 21.60
N ILE A 114 26.06 -5.97 21.80
CA ILE A 114 25.44 -5.90 23.15
C ILE A 114 24.50 -7.08 23.30
N SER A 115 24.71 -7.92 24.30
CA SER A 115 23.89 -9.10 24.61
C SER A 115 23.42 -9.06 26.04
N LEU A 116 22.11 -9.08 26.25
CA LEU A 116 21.47 -9.20 27.54
C LEU A 116 20.68 -10.52 27.56
N THR A 117 21.02 -11.41 28.49
CA THR A 117 20.33 -12.71 28.64
C THR A 117 19.82 -12.85 30.07
N SER A 118 18.53 -13.10 30.20
CA SER A 118 17.86 -13.24 31.51
C SER A 118 16.88 -14.42 31.53
N THR A 119 16.60 -14.93 32.73
CA THR A 119 15.53 -15.89 32.98
C THR A 119 14.32 -15.26 33.69
N ASN A 120 14.48 -14.12 34.38
CA ASN A 120 13.44 -13.48 35.23
C ASN A 120 13.12 -12.03 34.88
N GLY A 121 13.38 -11.63 33.64
CA GLY A 121 13.01 -10.32 33.14
C GLY A 121 14.17 -9.34 33.05
N ILE A 122 13.97 -8.33 32.21
CA ILE A 122 14.93 -7.26 31.92
C ILE A 122 14.23 -5.92 32.01
N SER A 123 14.74 -4.99 32.81
CA SER A 123 14.17 -3.65 32.93
C SER A 123 15.23 -2.55 32.83
N GLY A 124 14.89 -1.43 32.20
CA GLY A 124 15.73 -0.25 32.13
C GLY A 124 15.17 0.80 31.18
N THR A 125 15.40 2.07 31.49
CA THR A 125 14.99 3.21 30.65
C THR A 125 16.15 3.84 29.88
N GLY A 126 17.40 3.49 30.22
CA GLY A 126 18.60 3.99 29.54
C GLY A 126 18.69 3.50 28.09
N ALA A 127 19.39 4.26 27.27
CA ALA A 127 19.60 3.89 25.87
C ALA A 127 20.65 2.77 25.74
N ILE A 128 20.41 1.86 24.79
CA ILE A 128 21.33 0.77 24.42
C ILE A 128 21.82 1.02 22.99
N SER A 129 23.12 1.23 22.82
CA SER A 129 23.70 1.75 21.56
C SER A 129 24.91 0.95 21.09
N ALA A 130 24.86 0.44 19.86
CA ALA A 130 25.95 -0.23 19.16
C ALA A 130 26.17 0.43 17.79
N ILE A 131 26.63 1.69 17.79
CA ILE A 131 26.67 2.56 16.61
C ILE A 131 28.08 2.52 15.98
N GLY A 132 28.13 2.33 14.64
CA GLY A 132 29.37 2.41 13.87
C GLY A 132 29.97 3.82 13.86
N GLY A 133 31.29 3.93 13.86
CA GLY A 133 32.01 5.21 13.79
C GLY A 133 31.84 5.88 12.42
N ASN A 134 31.81 7.20 12.38
CA ASN A 134 31.80 7.96 11.13
C ASN A 134 33.14 7.83 10.39
N GLY A 135 33.11 7.90 9.06
CA GLY A 135 34.33 8.10 8.28
C GLY A 135 34.97 9.45 8.60
N GLY A 136 36.28 9.55 8.40
CA GLY A 136 37.03 10.80 8.48
C GLY A 136 36.74 11.74 7.31
N THR A 137 37.51 12.83 7.17
CA THR A 137 37.31 13.80 6.09
C THR A 137 37.67 13.20 4.70
N GLY A 138 37.07 13.75 3.62
CA GLY A 138 37.27 13.26 2.26
C GLY A 138 36.51 11.98 1.94
N ILE A 139 37.02 11.15 1.04
CA ILE A 139 36.39 9.86 0.65
C ILE A 139 36.70 8.82 1.72
N ALA A 140 35.82 8.70 2.71
CA ALA A 140 36.03 7.83 3.84
C ALA A 140 34.82 6.93 4.09
N ASN A 141 35.07 5.63 4.26
CA ASN A 141 34.03 4.67 4.61
C ASN A 141 33.66 4.79 6.09
N ALA A 142 32.40 4.52 6.41
CA ALA A 142 31.94 4.45 7.80
C ALA A 142 32.10 3.05 8.38
N GLY A 143 32.11 2.96 9.71
CA GLY A 143 32.07 1.70 10.44
C GLY A 143 30.67 1.07 10.44
N ASN A 144 30.64 -0.26 10.48
CA ASN A 144 29.39 -1.02 10.64
C ASN A 144 28.86 -0.86 12.07
N ALA A 145 27.53 -0.91 12.22
CA ALA A 145 26.93 -1.07 13.54
C ALA A 145 27.14 -2.47 14.09
N GLY A 146 26.98 -2.59 15.40
CA GLY A 146 26.95 -3.87 16.10
C GLY A 146 25.53 -4.43 16.21
N THR A 147 25.44 -5.64 16.71
CA THR A 147 24.15 -6.31 17.00
C THR A 147 23.72 -6.02 18.44
N ILE A 148 22.42 -5.78 18.65
CA ILE A 148 21.79 -5.72 19.98
C ILE A 148 20.88 -6.93 20.11
N THR A 149 21.17 -7.81 21.07
CA THR A 149 20.36 -8.99 21.39
C THR A 149 19.89 -8.90 22.83
N ILE A 150 18.59 -8.97 23.07
CA ILE A 150 17.98 -8.96 24.39
C ILE A 150 17.04 -10.17 24.45
N ALA A 151 17.31 -11.09 25.39
CA ALA A 151 16.55 -12.34 25.51
C ALA A 151 16.17 -12.60 26.96
N ASN A 152 14.90 -12.85 27.20
CA ASN A 152 14.37 -13.37 28.45
C ASN A 152 13.59 -14.66 28.20
N SER A 153 13.77 -15.68 29.08
CA SER A 153 13.31 -17.02 28.72
C SER A 153 12.26 -17.65 29.64
N THR A 154 12.27 -17.39 30.94
CA THR A 154 11.49 -18.23 31.88
C THR A 154 10.36 -17.48 32.55
N ALA A 155 10.61 -16.31 33.09
CA ALA A 155 9.62 -15.48 33.79
C ALA A 155 9.94 -13.97 33.63
N GLY A 156 8.99 -13.12 34.01
CA GLY A 156 9.18 -11.66 34.04
C GLY A 156 9.11 -10.97 32.68
N ASN A 157 8.92 -9.68 32.73
CA ASN A 157 8.75 -8.84 31.55
C ASN A 157 10.11 -8.34 31.00
N VAL A 158 10.13 -7.99 29.73
CA VAL A 158 11.20 -7.21 29.14
C VAL A 158 10.69 -5.78 28.92
N SER A 159 11.37 -4.80 29.54
CA SER A 159 11.06 -3.38 29.38
C SER A 159 12.35 -2.59 29.22
N VAL A 160 12.66 -2.11 28.03
CA VAL A 160 13.93 -1.42 27.73
C VAL A 160 13.69 -0.09 27.04
N GLY A 161 14.63 0.85 27.25
CA GLY A 161 14.61 2.14 26.62
C GLY A 161 14.86 2.11 25.11
N ALA A 162 15.41 3.19 24.57
CA ALA A 162 15.72 3.27 23.14
C ALA A 162 16.88 2.34 22.75
N LEU A 163 16.74 1.68 21.57
CA LEU A 163 17.75 0.78 21.01
C LEU A 163 18.32 1.37 19.71
N SER A 164 19.64 1.43 19.58
CA SER A 164 20.28 2.00 18.40
C SER A 164 21.42 1.11 17.88
N ALA A 165 21.22 0.50 16.72
CA ALA A 165 22.20 -0.26 15.97
C ALA A 165 22.43 0.39 14.59
N ARG A 166 22.69 1.69 14.58
CA ARG A 166 22.86 2.51 13.38
C ARG A 166 24.31 2.45 12.89
N SER A 167 24.52 2.33 11.56
CA SER A 167 25.86 2.45 11.02
C SER A 167 26.40 3.87 11.10
N GLY A 168 27.71 4.03 11.02
CA GLY A 168 28.35 5.33 10.91
C GLY A 168 28.00 6.04 9.60
N ASN A 169 28.23 7.35 9.54
CA ASN A 169 28.06 8.16 8.35
C ASN A 169 29.37 8.14 7.51
N ALA A 170 29.25 7.77 6.24
CA ALA A 170 30.31 8.04 5.28
C ALA A 170 30.32 9.52 4.89
N LEU A 171 31.46 10.00 4.38
CA LEU A 171 31.60 11.32 3.81
C LEU A 171 31.90 11.24 2.33
N THR A 172 31.49 12.23 1.57
CA THR A 172 31.63 12.33 0.11
C THR A 172 31.08 11.06 -0.60
N THR A 173 31.88 10.31 -1.34
CA THR A 173 31.50 9.06 -2.05
C THR A 173 31.90 7.80 -1.29
N GLY A 174 32.32 7.91 -0.03
CA GLY A 174 32.67 6.75 0.80
C GLY A 174 31.46 5.82 1.01
N LEU A 175 31.73 4.54 1.24
CA LEU A 175 30.68 3.56 1.57
C LEU A 175 30.23 3.77 3.03
N GLY A 176 28.94 3.88 3.26
CA GLY A 176 28.36 3.78 4.57
C GLY A 176 28.49 2.37 5.13
N GLY A 177 28.64 2.26 6.43
CA GLY A 177 28.61 0.96 7.09
C GLY A 177 27.23 0.30 6.97
N ALA A 178 27.16 -1.01 7.17
CA ALA A 178 25.87 -1.70 7.36
C ALA A 178 25.31 -1.37 8.76
N ALA A 179 24.03 -1.07 8.86
CA ALA A 179 23.36 -1.03 10.14
C ALA A 179 23.31 -2.44 10.77
N GLY A 180 23.31 -2.51 12.08
CA GLY A 180 23.27 -3.77 12.81
C GLY A 180 21.86 -4.33 12.92
N THR A 181 21.75 -5.52 13.48
CA THR A 181 20.46 -6.13 13.82
C THR A 181 20.07 -5.79 15.26
N VAL A 182 18.78 -5.60 15.49
CA VAL A 182 18.16 -5.52 16.81
C VAL A 182 17.22 -6.68 16.99
N SER A 183 17.49 -7.54 17.96
CA SER A 183 16.64 -8.69 18.28
C SER A 183 16.24 -8.62 19.75
N VAL A 184 14.94 -8.50 20.04
CA VAL A 184 14.42 -8.52 21.40
C VAL A 184 13.40 -9.61 21.51
N SER A 185 13.63 -10.57 22.42
CA SER A 185 12.75 -11.71 22.65
C SER A 185 12.37 -11.86 24.12
N ASN A 186 11.10 -12.13 24.38
CA ASN A 186 10.60 -12.57 25.68
C ASN A 186 9.76 -13.83 25.46
N THR A 187 10.34 -14.98 25.74
CA THR A 187 9.66 -16.28 25.57
C THR A 187 8.96 -16.76 26.85
N ALA A 188 9.07 -15.99 27.95
CA ALA A 188 8.36 -16.28 29.19
C ALA A 188 6.83 -16.24 28.97
N ALA A 189 6.15 -17.31 29.35
CA ALA A 189 4.72 -17.48 29.11
C ALA A 189 3.91 -16.32 29.71
N GLY A 190 3.09 -15.66 28.90
CA GLY A 190 2.23 -14.54 29.30
C GLY A 190 2.96 -13.23 29.63
N ALA A 191 4.30 -13.22 29.65
CA ALA A 191 5.07 -12.03 29.97
C ALA A 191 5.14 -11.05 28.80
N THR A 192 5.20 -9.75 29.10
CA THR A 192 5.17 -8.68 28.11
C THR A 192 6.56 -8.24 27.66
N LEU A 193 6.60 -7.65 26.46
CA LEU A 193 7.78 -6.99 25.92
C LEU A 193 7.45 -5.52 25.63
N ALA A 194 8.24 -4.60 26.17
CA ALA A 194 8.13 -3.19 25.89
C ALA A 194 9.49 -2.62 25.46
N THR A 195 9.52 -1.85 24.37
CA THR A 195 10.73 -1.14 23.91
C THR A 195 10.43 0.33 23.67
N GLY A 196 11.43 1.19 23.92
CA GLY A 196 11.44 2.54 23.38
C GLY A 196 11.60 2.54 21.85
N ALA A 197 12.02 3.65 21.29
CA ALA A 197 12.29 3.76 19.86
C ALA A 197 13.47 2.86 19.44
N ILE A 198 13.37 2.24 18.25
CA ILE A 198 14.40 1.36 17.69
C ILE A 198 14.92 1.96 16.39
N THR A 199 16.24 2.17 16.32
CA THR A 199 16.90 2.67 15.12
C THR A 199 17.97 1.68 14.66
N ALA A 200 17.69 0.95 13.58
CA ALA A 200 18.62 0.14 12.83
C ALA A 200 18.79 0.72 11.42
N GLN A 201 18.89 2.03 11.31
CA GLN A 201 18.98 2.78 10.07
C GLN A 201 20.42 2.82 9.56
N GLY A 202 20.60 2.76 8.23
CA GLY A 202 21.87 3.07 7.61
C GLY A 202 22.27 4.53 7.88
N GLY A 203 23.54 4.78 8.24
CA GLY A 203 24.13 6.11 8.18
C GLY A 203 24.23 6.58 6.72
N ASN A 204 24.81 7.75 6.46
CA ASN A 204 25.00 8.21 5.07
C ASN A 204 25.68 7.13 4.23
N ASN A 205 25.16 6.81 3.08
CA ASN A 205 25.56 5.70 2.21
C ASN A 205 25.52 4.29 2.86
N GLY A 206 24.87 4.13 4.02
CA GLY A 206 24.78 2.86 4.72
C GLY A 206 23.47 2.12 4.43
N VAL A 207 23.49 0.79 4.44
CA VAL A 207 22.28 -0.03 4.34
C VAL A 207 21.60 -0.15 5.70
N GLY A 208 20.27 -0.26 5.71
CA GLY A 208 19.48 -0.49 6.91
C GLY A 208 19.65 -1.89 7.49
N GLY A 209 19.53 -2.02 8.80
CA GLY A 209 19.61 -3.29 9.53
C GLY A 209 18.22 -3.86 9.86
N GLN A 210 18.19 -5.10 10.33
CA GLN A 210 16.95 -5.80 10.64
C GLN A 210 16.50 -5.54 12.08
N VAL A 211 15.19 -5.54 12.29
CA VAL A 211 14.57 -5.51 13.63
C VAL A 211 13.65 -6.71 13.79
N THR A 212 13.85 -7.48 14.85
CA THR A 212 12.98 -8.59 15.24
C THR A 212 12.54 -8.41 16.69
N LEU A 213 11.24 -8.35 16.92
CA LEU A 213 10.62 -8.32 18.24
C LEU A 213 9.72 -9.54 18.39
N SER A 214 9.91 -10.30 19.47
CA SER A 214 9.11 -11.49 19.75
C SER A 214 8.70 -11.53 21.22
N SER A 215 7.42 -11.67 21.50
CA SER A 215 6.88 -11.81 22.87
C SER A 215 5.91 -12.98 22.94
N ALA A 216 6.03 -13.83 23.96
CA ALA A 216 5.04 -14.86 24.23
C ALA A 216 3.72 -14.30 24.81
N GLY A 217 3.77 -13.11 25.43
CA GLY A 217 2.61 -12.33 25.88
C GLY A 217 2.38 -11.08 25.02
N GLY A 218 1.94 -9.99 25.66
CA GLY A 218 1.70 -8.72 24.98
C GLY A 218 2.99 -8.00 24.56
N LEU A 219 2.86 -7.10 23.60
CA LEU A 219 3.98 -6.32 23.07
C LEU A 219 3.62 -4.83 22.96
N SER A 220 4.58 -3.97 23.28
CA SER A 220 4.55 -2.56 22.92
C SER A 220 5.91 -2.11 22.36
N ALA A 221 5.93 -1.29 21.33
CA ALA A 221 7.15 -0.77 20.75
C ALA A 221 7.01 0.70 20.35
N GLY A 222 8.03 1.51 20.61
CA GLY A 222 8.14 2.85 20.07
C GLY A 222 8.33 2.83 18.55
N ALA A 223 8.72 3.96 17.96
CA ALA A 223 8.98 4.04 16.52
C ALA A 223 10.14 3.12 16.11
N ILE A 224 10.02 2.48 14.95
CA ILE A 224 11.03 1.57 14.39
C ILE A 224 11.51 2.12 13.05
N THR A 225 12.82 2.33 12.90
CA THR A 225 13.42 2.80 11.65
C THR A 225 14.52 1.84 11.21
N THR A 226 14.30 1.21 10.05
CA THR A 226 15.28 0.34 9.36
C THR A 226 15.63 0.86 7.97
N SER A 227 15.30 2.10 7.68
CA SER A 227 15.49 2.71 6.35
C SER A 227 16.94 2.70 5.90
N GLY A 228 17.14 2.63 4.58
CA GLY A 228 18.45 2.90 3.97
C GLY A 228 18.90 4.32 4.29
N GLY A 229 20.20 4.51 4.44
CA GLY A 229 20.79 5.81 4.72
C GLY A 229 20.67 6.79 3.55
N THR A 230 20.83 8.07 3.84
CA THR A 230 20.87 9.11 2.80
C THR A 230 22.06 8.87 1.87
N ALA A 231 21.81 8.81 0.58
CA ALA A 231 22.89 8.72 -0.40
C ALA A 231 23.71 10.03 -0.39
N LEU A 232 24.98 9.94 -0.73
CA LEU A 232 25.86 11.08 -0.94
C LEU A 232 26.02 11.35 -2.44
N ALA A 233 26.53 12.52 -2.81
CA ALA A 233 26.69 12.92 -4.20
C ALA A 233 27.38 11.82 -5.03
N GLY A 234 26.78 11.43 -6.15
CA GLY A 234 27.28 10.37 -7.03
C GLY A 234 27.09 8.94 -6.51
N THR A 235 26.21 8.71 -5.54
CA THR A 235 25.93 7.38 -5.03
C THR A 235 24.45 7.01 -5.13
N SER A 236 24.19 5.71 -5.31
CA SER A 236 22.84 5.15 -5.32
C SER A 236 22.22 5.14 -3.92
N GLY A 237 20.91 5.19 -3.86
CA GLY A 237 20.13 5.01 -2.63
C GLY A 237 20.43 3.65 -1.99
N ARG A 238 20.33 3.57 -0.68
CA ARG A 238 20.65 2.38 0.10
C ARG A 238 19.41 1.59 0.48
N ASN A 239 19.54 0.28 0.49
CA ASN A 239 18.42 -0.60 0.84
C ASN A 239 18.08 -0.47 2.34
N ALA A 240 16.81 -0.60 2.65
CA ALA A 240 16.32 -0.74 4.02
C ALA A 240 16.46 -2.18 4.52
N GLY A 241 16.40 -2.35 5.82
CA GLY A 241 16.27 -3.65 6.48
C GLY A 241 14.80 -4.02 6.75
N ASN A 242 14.57 -5.29 7.11
CA ASN A 242 13.25 -5.82 7.40
C ASN A 242 12.85 -5.58 8.85
N VAL A 243 11.54 -5.52 9.09
CA VAL A 243 10.94 -5.47 10.43
C VAL A 243 10.02 -6.66 10.62
N THR A 244 10.26 -7.46 11.67
CA THR A 244 9.42 -8.59 12.05
C THR A 244 8.99 -8.43 13.51
N ILE A 245 7.69 -8.40 13.76
CA ILE A 245 7.10 -8.28 15.10
C ILE A 245 6.13 -9.43 15.30
N SER A 246 6.30 -10.20 16.37
CA SER A 246 5.43 -11.31 16.74
C SER A 246 5.03 -11.21 18.20
N SER A 247 3.73 -11.26 18.48
CA SER A 247 3.17 -11.21 19.85
C SER A 247 2.21 -12.36 20.07
N GLY A 248 2.43 -13.15 21.11
CA GLY A 248 1.50 -14.19 21.58
C GLY A 248 0.27 -13.58 22.27
N GLY A 249 0.28 -12.30 22.60
CA GLY A 249 -0.85 -11.53 23.12
C GLY A 249 -1.16 -10.32 22.24
N ALA A 250 -1.72 -9.27 22.85
CA ALA A 250 -2.01 -8.02 22.15
C ALA A 250 -0.74 -7.19 21.89
N ILE A 251 -0.70 -6.49 20.75
CA ILE A 251 0.19 -5.36 20.55
C ILE A 251 -0.57 -4.11 20.99
N THR A 252 -0.25 -3.59 22.18
CA THR A 252 -1.02 -2.51 22.83
C THR A 252 -0.63 -1.12 22.38
N ALA A 253 0.60 -0.96 21.87
CA ALA A 253 1.09 0.27 21.27
C ALA A 253 2.17 -0.07 20.22
N LEU A 254 2.01 0.44 19.02
CA LEU A 254 2.98 0.32 17.95
C LEU A 254 3.25 1.71 17.38
N GLY A 255 4.47 2.19 17.52
CA GLY A 255 4.92 3.44 16.91
C GLY A 255 5.01 3.35 15.38
N ALA A 256 5.44 4.43 14.74
CA ALA A 256 5.65 4.44 13.30
C ALA A 256 6.73 3.42 12.88
N ILE A 257 6.52 2.75 11.75
CA ILE A 257 7.53 1.86 11.16
C ILE A 257 7.98 2.44 9.82
N ALA A 258 9.28 2.69 9.69
CA ALA A 258 9.91 3.16 8.47
C ALA A 258 10.97 2.16 7.98
N ALA A 259 10.66 1.43 6.92
CA ALA A 259 11.51 0.47 6.24
C ALA A 259 11.71 0.86 4.77
N SER A 260 11.94 2.14 4.50
CA SER A 260 12.02 2.68 3.14
C SER A 260 13.45 2.72 2.60
N GLY A 261 13.60 2.46 1.30
CA GLY A 261 14.88 2.62 0.61
C GLY A 261 15.32 4.08 0.58
N GLY A 262 16.62 4.33 0.64
CA GLY A 262 17.21 5.66 0.50
C GLY A 262 17.07 6.16 -0.94
N ALA A 263 16.92 7.47 -1.14
CA ALA A 263 16.95 8.06 -2.47
C ALA A 263 18.40 8.17 -3.00
N GLY A 264 18.57 8.06 -4.32
CA GLY A 264 19.81 8.45 -5.00
C GLY A 264 20.02 9.97 -4.92
N VAL A 265 21.25 10.45 -5.07
CA VAL A 265 21.58 11.88 -5.03
C VAL A 265 22.33 12.32 -6.28
N LEU A 266 21.95 13.48 -6.80
CA LEU A 266 22.43 14.07 -8.05
C LEU A 266 23.97 14.15 -8.15
N THR A 267 24.52 13.46 -9.08
CA THR A 267 25.70 13.54 -9.93
C THR A 267 25.83 12.19 -10.65
N GLY A 268 25.35 12.15 -11.90
CA GLY A 268 25.24 10.90 -12.66
C GLY A 268 23.96 10.12 -12.34
N ASP A 269 23.80 8.97 -12.97
CA ASP A 269 22.61 8.13 -12.88
C ASP A 269 22.67 7.23 -11.64
N GLN A 270 21.95 7.60 -10.59
CA GLN A 270 21.97 6.92 -9.31
C GLN A 270 20.60 6.27 -9.01
N ALA A 271 20.60 4.96 -8.85
CA ALA A 271 19.38 4.21 -8.53
C ALA A 271 18.87 4.51 -7.11
N GLY A 272 17.56 4.38 -6.92
CA GLY A 272 16.96 4.36 -5.60
C GLY A 272 17.23 3.03 -4.87
N GLY A 273 17.31 3.06 -3.56
CA GLY A 273 17.44 1.87 -2.71
C GLY A 273 16.12 1.12 -2.57
N ASN A 274 16.17 -0.18 -2.35
CA ASN A 274 14.98 -0.99 -2.13
C ASN A 274 14.45 -0.83 -0.69
N ALA A 275 13.14 -0.90 -0.53
CA ALA A 275 12.51 -1.00 0.79
C ALA A 275 12.73 -2.38 1.42
N GLY A 276 12.60 -2.43 2.74
CA GLY A 276 12.49 -3.67 3.50
C GLY A 276 11.04 -4.15 3.58
N THR A 277 10.85 -5.38 4.05
CA THR A 277 9.53 -5.93 4.36
C THR A 277 9.14 -5.63 5.80
N VAL A 278 7.84 -5.43 6.04
CA VAL A 278 7.28 -5.27 7.38
C VAL A 278 6.27 -6.37 7.64
N SER A 279 6.51 -7.17 8.67
CA SER A 279 5.61 -8.25 9.11
C SER A 279 5.25 -8.03 10.58
N VAL A 280 3.96 -7.90 10.87
CA VAL A 280 3.44 -7.73 12.24
C VAL A 280 2.36 -8.78 12.49
N THR A 281 2.58 -9.64 13.48
CA THR A 281 1.63 -10.70 13.85
C THR A 281 1.26 -10.60 15.33
N ALA A 282 0.00 -10.81 15.66
CA ALA A 282 -0.49 -10.84 17.03
C ALA A 282 -1.57 -11.89 17.21
N VAL A 283 -1.80 -12.28 18.49
CA VAL A 283 -2.89 -13.16 18.89
C VAL A 283 -3.99 -12.40 19.65
N GLY A 284 -3.70 -11.21 20.17
CA GLY A 284 -4.60 -10.43 21.02
C GLY A 284 -5.05 -9.07 20.51
N GLY A 285 -4.98 -8.84 19.22
CA GLY A 285 -5.27 -7.53 18.61
C GLY A 285 -4.03 -6.65 18.44
N ILE A 286 -4.16 -5.62 17.61
CA ILE A 286 -3.05 -4.70 17.27
C ILE A 286 -3.55 -3.27 17.38
N ALA A 287 -2.92 -2.48 18.24
CA ALA A 287 -3.17 -1.04 18.38
C ALA A 287 -1.92 -0.24 17.97
N GLY A 288 -2.05 0.61 16.95
CA GLY A 288 -0.99 1.50 16.51
C GLY A 288 -1.55 2.54 15.57
N ALA A 289 -1.70 3.79 16.03
CA ALA A 289 -2.21 4.88 15.19
C ALA A 289 -1.14 5.50 14.27
N ALA A 290 0.09 4.99 14.29
CA ALA A 290 1.19 5.54 13.51
C ALA A 290 1.32 4.89 12.13
N ALA A 291 1.97 5.58 11.20
CA ALA A 291 2.13 5.11 9.82
C ALA A 291 3.13 3.95 9.71
N ILE A 292 2.88 3.03 8.76
CA ILE A 292 3.83 1.99 8.34
C ILE A 292 4.23 2.28 6.89
N THR A 293 5.51 2.45 6.64
CA THR A 293 6.04 2.80 5.32
C THR A 293 7.14 1.83 4.90
N ALA A 294 6.98 1.24 3.71
CA ALA A 294 7.94 0.35 3.07
C ALA A 294 8.09 0.71 1.59
N SER A 295 8.46 1.97 1.31
CA SER A 295 8.53 2.49 -0.06
C SER A 295 9.96 2.48 -0.60
N GLY A 296 10.10 2.19 -1.90
CA GLY A 296 11.39 2.26 -2.60
C GLY A 296 11.90 3.70 -2.68
N GLY A 297 13.21 3.87 -2.67
CA GLY A 297 13.87 5.16 -2.83
C GLY A 297 13.76 5.70 -4.26
N ALA A 298 13.67 7.02 -4.41
CA ALA A 298 13.68 7.66 -5.72
C ALA A 298 15.06 7.59 -6.37
N ALA A 299 15.11 7.45 -7.69
CA ALA A 299 16.32 7.61 -8.49
C ALA A 299 16.72 9.08 -8.58
N ALA A 300 18.00 9.32 -8.92
CA ALA A 300 18.51 10.65 -9.27
C ALA A 300 19.37 10.58 -10.53
N GLY A 301 19.50 11.71 -11.25
CA GLY A 301 20.20 11.78 -12.54
C GLY A 301 19.25 11.86 -13.73
N THR A 302 19.67 11.32 -14.86
CA THR A 302 18.87 11.34 -16.11
C THR A 302 18.29 10.00 -16.50
N ASN A 303 18.97 8.87 -16.20
CA ASN A 303 18.59 7.52 -16.64
C ASN A 303 18.74 6.48 -15.52
N ALA A 304 18.10 6.69 -14.39
CA ALA A 304 18.31 5.86 -13.21
C ALA A 304 17.07 5.08 -12.77
N ALA A 305 17.30 3.88 -12.22
CA ALA A 305 16.23 2.99 -11.75
C ALA A 305 15.66 3.44 -10.40
N GLY A 306 14.34 3.36 -10.25
CA GLY A 306 13.68 3.50 -8.95
C GLY A 306 13.87 2.25 -8.07
N GLY A 307 13.87 2.43 -6.76
CA GLY A 307 13.95 1.33 -5.80
C GLY A 307 12.65 0.51 -5.73
N ASN A 308 12.76 -0.77 -5.41
CA ASN A 308 11.61 -1.64 -5.19
C ASN A 308 10.85 -1.26 -3.92
N ALA A 309 9.53 -1.33 -3.95
CA ALA A 309 8.71 -1.27 -2.74
C ALA A 309 8.82 -2.57 -1.94
N GLY A 310 8.64 -2.49 -0.63
CA GLY A 310 8.53 -3.65 0.26
C GLY A 310 7.09 -4.13 0.42
N THR A 311 6.90 -5.28 1.03
CA THR A 311 5.57 -5.76 1.43
C THR A 311 5.26 -5.36 2.87
N ILE A 312 4.00 -5.03 3.15
CA ILE A 312 3.49 -4.83 4.50
C ILE A 312 2.45 -5.90 4.77
N THR A 313 2.71 -6.75 5.75
CA THR A 313 1.78 -7.80 6.19
C THR A 313 1.47 -7.60 7.67
N VAL A 314 0.20 -7.47 8.00
CA VAL A 314 -0.26 -7.35 9.38
C VAL A 314 -1.35 -8.40 9.62
N SER A 315 -1.23 -9.20 10.66
CA SER A 315 -2.23 -10.22 10.97
C SER A 315 -2.52 -10.33 12.46
N ASN A 316 -3.79 -10.53 12.77
CA ASN A 316 -4.25 -10.93 14.10
C ASN A 316 -5.04 -12.23 13.97
N SER A 317 -4.67 -13.26 14.74
CA SER A 317 -5.27 -14.59 14.64
C SER A 317 -6.14 -15.00 15.84
N GLY A 318 -6.05 -14.33 16.95
CA GLY A 318 -6.80 -14.67 18.17
C GLY A 318 -7.97 -13.72 18.42
N SER A 319 -7.88 -12.87 19.43
CA SER A 319 -8.95 -11.94 19.81
C SER A 319 -8.57 -10.48 19.52
N GLY A 320 -9.59 -9.61 19.44
CA GLY A 320 -9.38 -8.15 19.38
C GLY A 320 -9.33 -7.56 17.98
N ASN A 321 -9.21 -6.27 17.94
CA ASN A 321 -9.23 -5.48 16.71
C ASN A 321 -7.83 -5.19 16.19
N ILE A 322 -7.75 -4.87 14.91
CA ILE A 322 -6.56 -4.23 14.31
C ILE A 322 -6.87 -2.76 14.09
N VAL A 323 -6.06 -1.86 14.67
CA VAL A 323 -6.14 -0.41 14.47
C VAL A 323 -4.77 0.10 14.05
N LEU A 324 -4.66 0.62 12.83
CA LEU A 324 -3.43 1.10 12.23
C LEU A 324 -3.60 2.51 11.67
N GLY A 325 -2.53 3.26 11.56
CA GLY A 325 -2.46 4.51 10.81
C GLY A 325 -2.39 4.29 9.30
N ALA A 326 -1.80 5.22 8.58
CA ALA A 326 -1.63 5.14 7.13
C ALA A 326 -0.62 4.04 6.75
N LEU A 327 -0.88 3.35 5.64
CA LEU A 327 -0.01 2.29 5.12
C LEU A 327 0.51 2.70 3.73
N ALA A 328 1.83 2.66 3.52
CA ALA A 328 2.43 3.06 2.26
C ALA A 328 3.51 2.07 1.78
N SER A 329 3.34 1.56 0.56
CA SER A 329 4.29 0.67 -0.11
C SER A 329 4.37 1.03 -1.59
N GLN A 330 5.09 2.11 -1.91
CA GLN A 330 5.20 2.67 -3.26
C GLN A 330 6.56 2.34 -3.87
N THR A 331 6.63 2.14 -5.19
CA THR A 331 7.93 2.05 -5.87
C THR A 331 8.64 3.39 -5.88
N GLY A 332 9.96 3.39 -5.90
CA GLY A 332 10.73 4.60 -6.13
C GLY A 332 10.53 5.14 -7.56
N ASN A 333 10.67 6.46 -7.72
CA ASN A 333 10.63 7.10 -9.03
C ASN A 333 11.84 6.69 -9.86
N ALA A 334 11.61 6.26 -11.10
CA ALA A 334 12.65 6.04 -12.10
C ALA A 334 12.75 7.25 -13.05
N LEU A 335 13.90 7.45 -13.65
CA LEU A 335 14.19 8.59 -14.54
C LEU A 335 14.68 8.10 -15.92
N GLY A 336 14.39 8.84 -16.97
CA GLY A 336 14.83 8.59 -18.34
C GLY A 336 14.63 7.14 -18.80
N THR A 337 15.70 6.43 -19.18
CA THR A 337 15.69 5.02 -19.57
C THR A 337 15.72 4.04 -18.40
N GLY A 338 15.89 4.52 -17.16
CA GLY A 338 15.94 3.68 -15.97
C GLY A 338 14.64 2.88 -15.78
N THR A 339 14.75 1.68 -15.20
CA THR A 339 13.61 0.82 -14.90
C THR A 339 12.92 1.26 -13.60
N ALA A 340 11.62 1.13 -13.54
CA ALA A 340 10.91 1.28 -12.27
C ALA A 340 11.24 0.12 -11.32
N GLY A 341 11.12 0.39 -10.02
CA GLY A 341 11.12 -0.67 -9.01
C GLY A 341 9.90 -1.58 -9.14
N THR A 342 9.98 -2.78 -8.56
CA THR A 342 8.84 -3.68 -8.43
C THR A 342 7.83 -3.14 -7.42
N ALA A 343 6.53 -3.30 -7.72
CA ALA A 343 5.47 -2.89 -6.82
C ALA A 343 5.48 -3.75 -5.54
N GLY A 344 5.22 -3.12 -4.40
CA GLY A 344 4.96 -3.81 -3.15
C GLY A 344 3.49 -4.19 -3.00
N SER A 345 3.15 -4.83 -1.90
CA SER A 345 1.76 -5.15 -1.56
C SER A 345 1.47 -4.86 -0.10
N ILE A 346 0.21 -4.61 0.20
CA ILE A 346 -0.28 -4.44 1.58
C ILE A 346 -1.35 -5.48 1.84
N SER A 347 -1.14 -6.30 2.87
CA SER A 347 -2.11 -7.30 3.32
C SER A 347 -2.36 -7.13 4.82
N VAL A 348 -3.61 -6.86 5.20
CA VAL A 348 -4.00 -6.79 6.61
C VAL A 348 -5.15 -7.77 6.85
N THR A 349 -4.96 -8.71 7.77
CA THR A 349 -5.93 -9.77 8.04
C THR A 349 -6.25 -9.87 9.53
N ASN A 350 -7.52 -9.77 9.88
CA ASN A 350 -8.02 -10.03 11.23
C ASN A 350 -8.97 -11.23 11.23
N THR A 351 -8.52 -12.37 11.69
CA THR A 351 -9.33 -13.60 11.79
C THR A 351 -10.03 -13.77 13.15
N SER A 352 -9.92 -12.76 14.02
CA SER A 352 -10.62 -12.71 15.30
C SER A 352 -12.15 -12.73 15.09
N ALA A 353 -12.87 -13.57 15.82
CA ALA A 353 -14.33 -13.60 15.78
C ALA A 353 -14.91 -12.23 16.15
N GLY A 354 -15.62 -11.59 15.21
CA GLY A 354 -16.14 -10.22 15.35
C GLY A 354 -15.09 -9.12 15.39
N GLY A 355 -13.80 -9.46 15.23
CA GLY A 355 -12.71 -8.48 15.26
C GLY A 355 -12.73 -7.54 14.06
N ASN A 356 -12.65 -6.24 14.34
CA ASN A 356 -12.64 -5.18 13.33
C ASN A 356 -11.22 -4.89 12.85
N LEU A 357 -11.13 -4.34 11.64
CA LEU A 357 -9.93 -3.80 11.05
C LEU A 357 -10.16 -2.34 10.72
N THR A 358 -9.35 -1.46 11.30
CA THR A 358 -9.39 -0.03 11.01
C THR A 358 -8.00 0.43 10.57
N THR A 359 -7.93 1.13 9.43
CA THR A 359 -6.71 1.80 8.97
C THR A 359 -7.03 3.25 8.60
N ALA A 360 -6.04 4.09 8.42
CA ALA A 360 -6.19 5.32 7.68
C ALA A 360 -6.03 5.06 6.17
N GLY A 361 -5.61 6.05 5.39
CA GLY A 361 -5.41 5.90 3.94
C GLY A 361 -4.32 4.87 3.59
N ILE A 362 -4.49 4.20 2.44
CA ILE A 362 -3.59 3.18 1.94
C ILE A 362 -3.06 3.57 0.56
N THR A 363 -1.75 3.52 0.37
CA THR A 363 -1.12 3.91 -0.89
C THR A 363 -0.09 2.87 -1.34
N THR A 364 -0.36 2.24 -2.48
CA THR A 364 0.57 1.36 -3.19
C THR A 364 0.75 1.81 -4.64
N THR A 365 0.52 3.10 -4.93
CA THR A 365 0.70 3.64 -6.28
C THR A 365 2.13 3.46 -6.77
N GLY A 366 2.29 3.22 -8.05
CA GLY A 366 3.62 3.25 -8.66
C GLY A 366 4.26 4.63 -8.54
N GLY A 367 5.56 4.68 -8.28
CA GLY A 367 6.37 5.87 -8.57
C GLY A 367 6.46 6.12 -10.09
N THR A 368 7.21 7.11 -10.52
CA THR A 368 7.42 7.36 -11.96
C THR A 368 7.85 6.08 -12.67
N LYS A 369 7.14 5.69 -13.72
CA LYS A 369 7.28 4.44 -14.50
C LYS A 369 6.97 3.15 -13.70
N GLY A 370 6.54 3.23 -12.44
CA GLY A 370 6.22 2.07 -11.59
C GLY A 370 4.78 1.59 -11.77
N HIS A 371 4.57 0.29 -11.66
CA HIS A 371 3.23 -0.28 -11.52
C HIS A 371 2.71 -0.07 -10.10
N GLY A 372 1.39 -0.03 -9.93
CA GLY A 372 0.74 -0.06 -8.63
C GLY A 372 0.79 -1.44 -7.98
N GLY A 373 0.80 -1.46 -6.65
CA GLY A 373 0.80 -2.69 -5.86
C GLY A 373 -0.58 -3.09 -5.36
N ASN A 374 -0.75 -4.34 -4.98
CA ASN A 374 -2.03 -4.87 -4.53
C ASN A 374 -2.33 -4.51 -3.07
N VAL A 375 -3.61 -4.34 -2.77
CA VAL A 375 -4.13 -4.14 -1.42
C VAL A 375 -5.15 -5.22 -1.08
N SER A 376 -5.00 -5.88 0.05
CA SER A 376 -5.94 -6.86 0.59
C SER A 376 -6.24 -6.55 2.05
N LEU A 377 -7.48 -6.22 2.38
CA LEU A 377 -7.95 -6.04 3.74
C LEU A 377 -9.03 -7.07 4.04
N SER A 378 -8.87 -7.83 5.10
CA SER A 378 -9.82 -8.86 5.50
C SER A 378 -10.07 -8.86 7.00
N ALA A 379 -11.34 -8.90 7.42
CA ALA A 379 -11.73 -9.06 8.82
C ALA A 379 -13.02 -9.87 8.92
N LEU A 380 -13.22 -10.59 10.04
CA LEU A 380 -14.51 -11.21 10.32
C LEU A 380 -15.55 -10.18 10.81
N GLY A 381 -15.11 -9.09 11.43
CA GLY A 381 -15.91 -7.92 11.75
C GLY A 381 -15.88 -6.85 10.66
N ALA A 382 -15.94 -5.59 11.04
CA ALA A 382 -15.92 -4.47 10.11
C ALA A 382 -14.50 -4.20 9.56
N VAL A 383 -14.41 -3.86 8.27
CA VAL A 383 -13.22 -3.25 7.64
C VAL A 383 -13.50 -1.77 7.43
N SER A 384 -12.64 -0.90 7.96
CA SER A 384 -12.76 0.55 7.82
C SER A 384 -11.43 1.21 7.48
N THR A 385 -11.43 2.18 6.55
CA THR A 385 -10.28 3.06 6.32
C THR A 385 -10.49 4.46 6.91
N GLY A 386 -11.40 4.59 7.88
CA GLY A 386 -11.78 5.88 8.46
C GLY A 386 -12.76 6.67 7.59
N ALA A 387 -13.13 7.86 8.04
CA ALA A 387 -14.20 8.65 7.39
C ALA A 387 -13.84 9.16 5.99
N ALA A 388 -12.56 9.30 5.66
CA ALA A 388 -12.04 9.78 4.38
C ALA A 388 -10.75 9.07 3.95
N GLY A 389 -10.55 7.82 4.38
CA GLY A 389 -9.35 7.05 4.06
C GLY A 389 -9.37 6.52 2.63
N ASN A 390 -8.55 7.11 1.76
CA ASN A 390 -8.43 6.67 0.37
C ASN A 390 -7.62 5.39 0.24
N ILE A 391 -7.96 4.55 -0.73
CA ILE A 391 -7.14 3.42 -1.18
C ILE A 391 -6.67 3.72 -2.60
N ALA A 392 -5.36 3.86 -2.79
CA ALA A 392 -4.75 4.20 -4.07
C ALA A 392 -3.74 3.13 -4.50
N THR A 393 -4.06 2.41 -5.57
CA THR A 393 -3.22 1.36 -6.17
C THR A 393 -2.88 1.66 -7.64
N GLY A 394 -3.09 2.90 -8.09
CA GLY A 394 -2.92 3.29 -9.49
C GLY A 394 -1.51 3.07 -10.04
N GLY A 395 -1.41 2.96 -11.37
CA GLY A 395 -0.14 3.04 -12.08
C GLY A 395 0.53 4.39 -11.87
N GLY A 396 1.85 4.40 -11.74
CA GLY A 396 2.63 5.62 -11.53
C GLY A 396 2.66 6.53 -12.76
N THR A 397 3.18 7.73 -12.57
CA THR A 397 3.32 8.70 -13.66
C THR A 397 4.24 8.17 -14.76
N THR A 398 3.91 8.50 -16.01
CA THR A 398 4.67 8.08 -17.18
C THR A 398 5.53 9.25 -17.66
N ILE A 399 6.68 8.99 -18.22
CA ILE A 399 7.52 9.96 -18.91
C ILE A 399 7.49 9.71 -20.42
N THR A 400 7.80 10.74 -21.21
CA THR A 400 7.81 10.66 -22.69
C THR A 400 8.61 9.44 -23.19
N GLY A 401 8.06 8.72 -24.16
CA GLY A 401 8.66 7.51 -24.74
C GLY A 401 8.32 6.22 -23.98
N ASN A 402 7.42 6.25 -22.99
CA ASN A 402 7.06 5.07 -22.21
C ASN A 402 5.56 4.77 -22.23
N ALA A 403 5.25 3.47 -22.21
CA ALA A 403 3.89 2.99 -22.02
C ALA A 403 3.37 3.34 -20.60
N GLY A 404 2.06 3.49 -20.49
CA GLY A 404 1.36 3.66 -19.22
C GLY A 404 1.58 2.48 -18.26
N ARG A 405 1.38 2.71 -16.99
CA ARG A 405 1.64 1.74 -15.92
C ARG A 405 0.34 1.17 -15.38
N ASN A 406 0.36 -0.12 -15.11
CA ASN A 406 -0.81 -0.82 -14.61
C ASN A 406 -1.04 -0.50 -13.13
N ALA A 407 -2.29 -0.49 -12.73
CA ALA A 407 -2.70 -0.46 -11.33
C ALA A 407 -2.54 -1.83 -10.65
N GLY A 408 -2.57 -1.83 -9.32
CA GLY A 408 -2.73 -3.02 -8.50
C GLY A 408 -4.20 -3.25 -8.10
N THR A 409 -4.54 -4.48 -7.75
CA THR A 409 -5.89 -4.89 -7.33
C THR A 409 -6.21 -4.40 -5.91
N VAL A 410 -7.51 -4.20 -5.64
CA VAL A 410 -8.04 -3.93 -4.30
C VAL A 410 -9.04 -5.01 -3.93
N THR A 411 -8.81 -5.69 -2.82
CA THR A 411 -9.73 -6.70 -2.27
C THR A 411 -10.09 -6.33 -0.84
N LEU A 412 -11.36 -6.11 -0.56
CA LEU A 412 -11.88 -5.81 0.78
C LEU A 412 -12.90 -6.88 1.15
N SER A 413 -12.72 -7.52 2.32
CA SER A 413 -13.63 -8.56 2.81
C SER A 413 -13.93 -8.35 4.29
N GLY A 414 -15.20 -8.32 4.69
CA GLY A 414 -15.56 -8.11 6.09
C GLY A 414 -17.02 -8.35 6.43
N GLY A 415 -17.34 -8.33 7.72
CA GLY A 415 -18.73 -8.26 8.19
C GLY A 415 -19.44 -7.01 7.66
N SER A 416 -18.71 -5.90 7.58
CA SER A 416 -19.09 -4.69 6.84
C SER A 416 -17.83 -4.03 6.26
N VAL A 417 -17.99 -3.17 5.23
CA VAL A 417 -16.87 -2.41 4.64
C VAL A 417 -17.23 -0.94 4.57
N SER A 418 -16.35 -0.07 5.11
CA SER A 418 -16.54 1.37 5.04
C SER A 418 -15.23 2.10 4.69
N THR A 419 -15.24 2.88 3.62
CA THR A 419 -14.22 3.91 3.37
C THR A 419 -14.79 5.32 3.64
N GLY A 420 -16.02 5.43 4.16
CA GLY A 420 -16.70 6.70 4.31
C GLY A 420 -16.82 7.44 2.98
N THR A 421 -16.30 8.65 2.90
CA THR A 421 -16.19 9.43 1.67
C THR A 421 -14.89 9.17 0.90
N GLY A 422 -13.98 8.33 1.45
CA GLY A 422 -12.71 7.98 0.84
C GLY A 422 -12.88 7.24 -0.49
N THR A 423 -12.03 7.57 -1.45
CA THR A 423 -12.04 7.00 -2.81
C THR A 423 -11.21 5.73 -2.91
N ILE A 424 -11.61 4.82 -3.81
CA ILE A 424 -10.80 3.65 -4.20
C ILE A 424 -10.35 3.86 -5.64
N THR A 425 -9.04 3.98 -5.86
CA THR A 425 -8.47 4.23 -7.19
C THR A 425 -7.51 3.11 -7.58
N ALA A 426 -7.89 2.34 -8.58
CA ALA A 426 -7.11 1.26 -9.18
C ALA A 426 -7.00 1.47 -10.69
N SER A 427 -6.61 2.69 -11.12
CA SER A 427 -6.60 3.11 -12.52
C SER A 427 -5.19 3.06 -13.11
N GLY A 428 -5.10 2.63 -14.38
CA GLY A 428 -3.85 2.67 -15.14
C GLY A 428 -3.46 4.10 -15.51
N SER A 429 -2.17 4.37 -15.69
CA SER A 429 -1.70 5.67 -16.15
C SER A 429 -1.64 5.77 -17.67
N ALA A 430 -1.62 6.99 -18.19
CA ALA A 430 -1.52 7.24 -19.63
C ALA A 430 -0.15 6.81 -20.20
N GLY A 431 -0.13 6.36 -21.46
CA GLY A 431 1.09 6.20 -22.25
C GLY A 431 1.50 7.54 -22.86
N LEU A 432 2.78 7.88 -22.81
CA LEU A 432 3.35 9.13 -23.30
C LEU A 432 4.46 8.85 -24.32
N GLY A 433 4.28 9.29 -25.56
CA GLY A 433 5.24 9.10 -26.64
C GLY A 433 4.66 8.31 -27.81
N ALA A 434 5.29 8.41 -28.99
CA ALA A 434 4.81 7.74 -30.19
C ALA A 434 4.61 6.25 -29.96
N SER A 435 3.41 5.76 -30.30
CA SER A 435 3.00 4.34 -30.19
C SER A 435 3.05 3.74 -28.77
N GLN A 436 2.98 4.57 -27.73
CA GLN A 436 3.00 4.08 -26.33
C GLN A 436 1.58 3.79 -25.82
N ALA A 437 1.33 2.53 -25.47
CA ALA A 437 0.03 2.11 -24.95
C ALA A 437 -0.26 2.68 -23.56
N GLY A 438 -1.55 2.86 -23.25
CA GLY A 438 -2.02 3.14 -21.89
C GLY A 438 -1.84 1.96 -20.93
N GLY A 439 -1.64 2.23 -19.65
CA GLY A 439 -1.58 1.22 -18.59
C GLY A 439 -2.96 0.66 -18.24
N HIS A 440 -3.01 -0.56 -17.76
CA HIS A 440 -4.28 -1.19 -17.38
C HIS A 440 -4.74 -0.75 -15.99
N GLY A 441 -6.03 -0.49 -15.82
CA GLY A 441 -6.70 -0.48 -14.53
C GLY A 441 -6.79 -1.89 -13.95
N ALA A 442 -6.98 -1.99 -12.64
CA ALA A 442 -7.07 -3.28 -11.95
C ALA A 442 -8.43 -3.46 -11.26
N ALA A 443 -8.76 -4.70 -10.92
CA ALA A 443 -10.04 -5.02 -10.31
C ALA A 443 -10.15 -4.47 -8.87
N VAL A 444 -11.36 -4.00 -8.53
CA VAL A 444 -11.79 -3.72 -7.16
C VAL A 444 -12.88 -4.70 -6.79
N GLN A 445 -12.64 -5.49 -5.73
CA GLN A 445 -13.58 -6.47 -5.22
C GLN A 445 -13.90 -6.15 -3.75
N ILE A 446 -15.18 -6.01 -3.43
CA ILE A 446 -15.68 -5.82 -2.06
C ILE A 446 -16.69 -6.92 -1.78
N THR A 447 -16.45 -7.72 -0.73
CA THR A 447 -17.34 -8.81 -0.32
C THR A 447 -17.69 -8.65 1.16
N THR A 448 -18.97 -8.63 1.49
CA THR A 448 -19.43 -8.46 2.88
C THR A 448 -20.58 -9.39 3.22
N THR A 449 -20.85 -9.48 4.52
CA THR A 449 -22.08 -10.05 5.07
C THR A 449 -22.93 -8.97 5.76
N GLY A 450 -22.69 -7.70 5.49
CA GLY A 450 -23.39 -6.54 6.06
C GLY A 450 -23.25 -5.30 5.18
N ALA A 451 -23.25 -4.12 5.77
CA ALA A 451 -23.28 -2.85 5.03
C ALA A 451 -21.98 -2.58 4.26
N VAL A 452 -22.12 -1.91 3.11
CA VAL A 452 -21.01 -1.32 2.35
C VAL A 452 -21.23 0.17 2.22
N THR A 453 -20.22 0.97 2.59
CA THR A 453 -20.23 2.43 2.38
C THR A 453 -18.88 2.86 1.80
N THR A 454 -18.87 3.38 0.57
CA THR A 454 -17.64 3.89 -0.05
C THR A 454 -17.87 5.22 -0.76
N GLY A 455 -16.82 6.03 -0.87
CA GLY A 455 -16.79 7.11 -1.85
C GLY A 455 -16.71 6.56 -3.28
N ALA A 456 -16.16 7.34 -4.20
CA ALA A 456 -16.05 6.92 -5.60
C ALA A 456 -15.06 5.76 -5.77
N ILE A 457 -15.36 4.85 -6.72
CA ILE A 457 -14.50 3.74 -7.13
C ILE A 457 -14.11 3.92 -8.60
N SER A 458 -12.82 3.91 -8.91
CA SER A 458 -12.30 4.06 -10.27
C SER A 458 -11.30 2.96 -10.61
N THR A 459 -11.55 2.25 -11.70
CA THR A 459 -10.70 1.19 -12.27
C THR A 459 -10.33 1.46 -13.73
N ALA A 460 -10.35 2.72 -14.15
CA ALA A 460 -10.16 3.10 -15.54
C ALA A 460 -8.80 2.67 -16.14
N GLY A 461 -8.78 2.34 -17.42
CA GLY A 461 -7.57 2.17 -18.20
C GLY A 461 -6.94 3.52 -18.55
N GLY A 462 -5.62 3.56 -18.66
CA GLY A 462 -4.89 4.76 -19.10
C GLY A 462 -5.04 5.00 -20.60
N ALA A 463 -5.06 6.27 -21.02
CA ALA A 463 -5.13 6.64 -22.43
C ALA A 463 -3.75 6.56 -23.12
N ALA A 464 -3.73 6.32 -24.43
CA ALA A 464 -2.61 6.67 -25.31
C ALA A 464 -2.75 8.15 -25.70
N ILE A 465 -1.75 8.99 -25.46
CA ILE A 465 -1.93 10.46 -25.56
C ILE A 465 -1.26 11.07 -26.78
N THR A 466 -0.27 10.43 -27.40
CA THR A 466 0.57 11.07 -28.43
C THR A 466 0.52 10.38 -29.78
N PRO A 467 0.92 11.08 -30.91
CA PRO A 467 0.79 10.56 -32.25
C PRO A 467 1.44 9.20 -32.47
N GLY A 468 0.79 8.39 -33.31
CA GLY A 468 1.19 7.04 -33.68
C GLY A 468 0.15 6.00 -33.24
N PRO A 469 0.11 4.81 -33.88
CA PRO A 469 -0.84 3.76 -33.51
C PRO A 469 -0.55 3.24 -32.12
N ALA A 470 -1.37 3.60 -31.14
CA ALA A 470 -1.17 3.20 -29.74
C ALA A 470 -2.48 2.72 -29.11
N ALA A 471 -2.41 1.59 -28.41
CA ALA A 471 -3.58 1.02 -27.74
C ALA A 471 -3.91 1.76 -26.43
N GLY A 472 -5.20 1.87 -26.11
CA GLY A 472 -5.68 2.25 -24.80
C GLY A 472 -5.49 1.11 -23.79
N GLY A 473 -5.33 1.45 -22.50
CA GLY A 473 -5.27 0.47 -21.42
C GLY A 473 -6.64 -0.15 -21.13
N ASN A 474 -6.68 -1.40 -20.69
CA ASN A 474 -7.91 -2.03 -20.23
C ASN A 474 -8.36 -1.44 -18.90
N ALA A 475 -9.67 -1.34 -18.67
CA ALA A 475 -10.21 -1.07 -17.33
C ALA A 475 -10.26 -2.35 -16.49
N GLY A 476 -10.26 -2.19 -15.17
CA GLY A 476 -10.55 -3.28 -14.23
C GLY A 476 -12.05 -3.41 -13.97
N ASN A 477 -12.49 -4.55 -13.46
CA ASN A 477 -13.87 -4.76 -13.03
C ASN A 477 -14.11 -4.15 -11.64
N ILE A 478 -15.33 -3.69 -11.38
CA ILE A 478 -15.81 -3.32 -10.06
C ILE A 478 -16.85 -4.36 -9.65
N THR A 479 -16.58 -5.10 -8.57
CA THR A 479 -17.51 -6.08 -8.02
C THR A 479 -17.76 -5.78 -6.56
N VAL A 480 -19.01 -5.51 -6.18
CA VAL A 480 -19.42 -5.27 -4.79
C VAL A 480 -20.56 -6.25 -4.47
N THR A 481 -20.37 -7.07 -3.44
CA THR A 481 -21.33 -8.10 -3.06
C THR A 481 -21.58 -8.08 -1.56
N ASN A 482 -22.82 -7.90 -1.16
CA ASN A 482 -23.30 -8.23 0.17
C ASN A 482 -24.03 -9.59 0.10
N ASN A 483 -23.43 -10.60 0.74
CA ASN A 483 -23.95 -11.96 0.80
C ASN A 483 -24.97 -12.19 1.92
N SER A 484 -25.18 -11.22 2.82
CA SER A 484 -26.19 -11.34 3.86
C SER A 484 -27.60 -11.35 3.24
N THR A 485 -28.45 -12.20 3.76
CA THR A 485 -29.87 -12.22 3.40
C THR A 485 -30.71 -11.29 4.28
N THR A 486 -30.16 -10.77 5.38
CA THR A 486 -30.92 -10.03 6.41
C THR A 486 -30.32 -8.69 6.80
N ALA A 487 -29.07 -8.39 6.46
CA ALA A 487 -28.36 -7.20 6.97
C ALA A 487 -27.56 -6.47 5.90
N GLY A 488 -27.49 -5.16 6.03
CA GLY A 488 -26.57 -4.27 5.32
C GLY A 488 -27.11 -3.71 4.00
N ALA A 489 -27.29 -2.40 3.98
CA ALA A 489 -27.47 -1.65 2.73
C ALA A 489 -26.14 -1.41 2.04
N ILE A 490 -26.17 -1.21 0.73
CA ILE A 490 -25.00 -0.80 -0.06
C ILE A 490 -25.14 0.66 -0.44
N ALA A 491 -24.17 1.51 -0.06
CA ALA A 491 -24.11 2.93 -0.42
C ALA A 491 -22.73 3.25 -1.03
N LEU A 492 -22.70 3.52 -2.32
CA LEU A 492 -21.49 3.77 -3.07
C LEU A 492 -21.51 5.17 -3.68
N GLY A 493 -20.36 5.82 -3.77
CA GLY A 493 -20.18 7.00 -4.61
C GLY A 493 -20.25 6.68 -6.09
N ALA A 494 -19.63 7.50 -6.93
CA ALA A 494 -19.57 7.26 -8.37
C ALA A 494 -18.73 6.01 -8.70
N LEU A 495 -19.15 5.24 -9.71
CA LEU A 495 -18.46 4.03 -10.18
C LEU A 495 -17.94 4.28 -11.59
N THR A 496 -16.63 4.14 -11.80
CA THR A 496 -15.99 4.37 -13.11
C THR A 496 -15.12 3.20 -13.50
N SER A 497 -15.46 2.56 -14.64
CA SER A 497 -14.68 1.48 -15.22
C SER A 497 -14.61 1.68 -16.73
N THR A 498 -13.91 2.73 -17.18
CA THR A 498 -13.80 3.11 -18.59
C THR A 498 -12.51 2.58 -19.20
N ALA A 499 -12.57 2.11 -20.43
CA ALA A 499 -11.38 1.79 -21.20
C ALA A 499 -10.51 3.02 -21.41
N GLY A 500 -9.21 2.85 -21.53
CA GLY A 500 -8.31 3.88 -22.00
C GLY A 500 -8.55 4.20 -23.48
N ALA A 501 -8.48 5.47 -23.85
CA ALA A 501 -8.57 5.89 -25.24
C ALA A 501 -7.35 5.40 -26.04
N ALA A 502 -7.58 4.86 -27.22
CA ALA A 502 -6.54 4.61 -28.21
C ALA A 502 -6.18 5.88 -28.98
N PHE A 503 -5.02 5.90 -29.61
CA PHE A 503 -4.62 6.94 -30.55
C PHE A 503 -4.39 6.36 -31.96
N GLY A 504 -4.80 7.11 -32.99
CA GLY A 504 -4.68 6.69 -34.39
C GLY A 504 -5.37 5.33 -34.64
N THR A 505 -4.67 4.40 -35.30
CA THR A 505 -5.17 3.06 -35.61
C THR A 505 -5.02 2.04 -34.47
N GLY A 506 -4.61 2.48 -33.28
CA GLY A 506 -4.48 1.61 -32.10
C GLY A 506 -5.82 1.04 -31.65
N ALA A 507 -5.81 -0.16 -31.06
CA ALA A 507 -7.01 -0.76 -30.45
C ALA A 507 -7.37 0.01 -29.17
N GLY A 508 -8.66 0.26 -28.94
CA GLY A 508 -9.15 0.72 -27.64
C GLY A 508 -8.92 -0.36 -26.58
N GLY A 509 -8.74 0.04 -25.34
CA GLY A 509 -8.72 -0.90 -24.23
C GLY A 509 -10.08 -1.63 -24.09
N THR A 510 -10.11 -2.72 -23.34
CA THR A 510 -11.39 -3.33 -22.94
C THR A 510 -11.97 -2.57 -21.75
N THR A 511 -13.26 -2.29 -21.82
CA THR A 511 -13.99 -1.70 -20.67
C THR A 511 -14.29 -2.79 -19.65
N GLY A 512 -14.14 -2.50 -18.37
CA GLY A 512 -14.47 -3.44 -17.32
C GLY A 512 -15.98 -3.53 -17.07
N THR A 513 -16.39 -4.53 -16.32
CA THR A 513 -17.78 -4.69 -15.86
C THR A 513 -17.98 -4.04 -14.48
N ILE A 514 -19.17 -3.52 -14.24
CA ILE A 514 -19.60 -3.03 -12.94
C ILE A 514 -20.73 -3.93 -12.45
N GLN A 515 -20.51 -4.65 -11.37
CA GLN A 515 -21.49 -5.55 -10.76
C GLN A 515 -21.65 -5.19 -9.28
N VAL A 516 -22.87 -4.85 -8.88
CA VAL A 516 -23.21 -4.59 -7.47
C VAL A 516 -24.40 -5.47 -7.10
N THR A 517 -24.24 -6.31 -6.07
CA THR A 517 -25.28 -7.24 -5.63
C THR A 517 -25.53 -7.06 -4.13
N ASN A 518 -26.77 -6.75 -3.75
CA ASN A 518 -27.23 -6.75 -2.37
C ASN A 518 -28.27 -7.85 -2.16
N SER A 519 -27.90 -8.93 -1.47
CA SER A 519 -28.77 -10.07 -1.20
C SER A 519 -29.67 -9.85 0.02
N ALA A 520 -29.52 -8.73 0.79
CA ALA A 520 -30.27 -8.46 2.01
C ALA A 520 -31.74 -8.08 1.69
N ALA A 521 -32.67 -8.86 2.23
CA ALA A 521 -34.10 -8.66 2.02
C ALA A 521 -34.57 -7.28 2.50
N GLY A 522 -35.27 -6.54 1.66
CA GLY A 522 -35.82 -5.21 1.96
C GLY A 522 -34.79 -4.08 2.07
N LEU A 523 -33.47 -4.37 2.01
CA LEU A 523 -32.42 -3.37 2.12
C LEU A 523 -31.91 -2.92 0.76
N GLY A 524 -31.76 -1.59 0.60
CA GLY A 524 -31.47 -0.95 -0.66
C GLY A 524 -30.01 -1.00 -1.11
N LEU A 525 -29.84 -0.68 -2.39
CA LEU A 525 -28.59 -0.37 -3.02
C LEU A 525 -28.65 1.07 -3.53
N SER A 526 -27.70 1.90 -3.16
CA SER A 526 -27.57 3.26 -3.69
C SER A 526 -26.19 3.51 -4.29
N THR A 527 -26.15 4.20 -5.43
CA THR A 527 -24.90 4.60 -6.08
C THR A 527 -24.97 6.03 -6.58
N GLY A 528 -23.81 6.69 -6.74
CA GLY A 528 -23.67 7.88 -7.56
C GLY A 528 -23.79 7.57 -9.06
N ALA A 529 -23.18 8.41 -9.90
CA ALA A 529 -23.10 8.16 -11.34
C ALA A 529 -22.31 6.89 -11.66
N ILE A 530 -22.70 6.21 -12.75
CA ILE A 530 -22.02 4.98 -13.20
C ILE A 530 -21.53 5.18 -14.63
N THR A 531 -20.24 4.97 -14.86
CA THR A 531 -19.62 5.11 -16.17
C THR A 531 -18.79 3.87 -16.50
N ALA A 532 -19.29 3.08 -17.47
CA ALA A 532 -18.60 1.95 -18.08
C ALA A 532 -18.55 2.13 -19.59
N SER A 533 -18.30 3.36 -20.06
CA SER A 533 -18.29 3.67 -21.49
C SER A 533 -16.96 3.28 -22.15
N GLY A 534 -17.03 2.87 -23.41
CA GLY A 534 -15.87 2.74 -24.26
C GLY A 534 -15.28 4.11 -24.59
N ALA A 535 -13.98 4.26 -24.43
CA ALA A 535 -13.24 5.37 -24.98
C ALA A 535 -13.01 5.16 -26.49
N THR A 536 -12.16 5.99 -27.13
CA THR A 536 -11.80 5.86 -28.55
C THR A 536 -11.41 4.41 -28.90
N ASN A 537 -12.05 3.83 -29.89
CA ASN A 537 -11.89 2.44 -30.37
C ASN A 537 -12.27 1.33 -29.36
N ALA A 538 -12.95 1.64 -28.25
CA ALA A 538 -13.31 0.67 -27.23
C ALA A 538 -14.83 0.42 -27.17
N THR A 539 -15.23 -0.80 -26.86
CA THR A 539 -16.63 -1.14 -26.55
C THR A 539 -17.01 -0.67 -25.17
N GLY A 540 -18.30 -0.41 -24.92
CA GLY A 540 -18.84 -0.17 -23.58
C GLY A 540 -18.85 -1.44 -22.71
N GLY A 541 -18.76 -1.30 -21.40
CA GLY A 541 -18.83 -2.39 -20.41
C GLY A 541 -20.23 -2.57 -19.86
N ASN A 542 -20.52 -3.77 -19.37
CA ASN A 542 -21.82 -4.07 -18.79
C ASN A 542 -21.94 -3.52 -17.36
N VAL A 543 -23.16 -3.10 -17.02
CA VAL A 543 -23.54 -2.68 -15.66
C VAL A 543 -24.66 -3.59 -15.17
N THR A 544 -24.45 -4.22 -14.01
CA THR A 544 -25.45 -5.05 -13.35
C THR A 544 -25.62 -4.58 -11.90
N LEU A 545 -26.80 -4.10 -11.56
CA LEU A 545 -27.20 -3.74 -10.21
C LEU A 545 -28.33 -4.68 -9.78
N SER A 546 -28.15 -5.39 -8.68
CA SER A 546 -29.15 -6.32 -8.16
C SER A 546 -29.35 -6.08 -6.66
N SER A 547 -30.61 -5.90 -6.25
CA SER A 547 -30.96 -5.71 -4.84
C SER A 547 -32.27 -6.43 -4.50
N GLN A 548 -32.35 -7.07 -3.35
CA GLN A 548 -33.61 -7.60 -2.82
C GLN A 548 -34.51 -6.49 -2.26
N GLY A 549 -33.96 -5.27 -2.04
CA GLY A 549 -34.69 -4.05 -1.73
C GLY A 549 -34.78 -3.12 -2.93
N GLY A 550 -34.76 -1.80 -2.69
CA GLY A 550 -34.75 -0.80 -3.76
C GLY A 550 -33.36 -0.57 -4.33
N THR A 551 -33.30 -0.19 -5.61
CA THR A 551 -32.06 0.30 -6.26
C THR A 551 -32.20 1.77 -6.60
N THR A 552 -31.28 2.61 -6.12
CA THR A 552 -31.24 4.05 -6.39
C THR A 552 -29.92 4.43 -7.04
N VAL A 553 -29.97 5.08 -8.20
CA VAL A 553 -28.81 5.68 -8.86
C VAL A 553 -29.05 7.19 -8.92
N SER A 554 -28.25 7.96 -8.19
CA SER A 554 -28.42 9.42 -8.07
C SER A 554 -27.79 10.22 -9.22
N GLY A 555 -27.17 9.57 -10.20
CA GLY A 555 -26.53 10.18 -11.35
C GLY A 555 -26.81 9.44 -12.65
N LEU A 556 -26.07 9.79 -13.70
CA LEU A 556 -26.19 9.13 -15.00
C LEU A 556 -25.66 7.68 -14.96
N ILE A 557 -26.17 6.84 -15.88
CA ILE A 557 -25.58 5.54 -16.22
C ILE A 557 -25.15 5.61 -17.69
N ASN A 558 -23.85 5.40 -17.98
CA ASN A 558 -23.35 5.44 -19.35
C ASN A 558 -22.50 4.21 -19.65
N THR A 559 -22.96 3.40 -20.61
CA THR A 559 -22.27 2.21 -21.15
C THR A 559 -22.00 2.33 -22.64
N SER A 560 -22.03 3.53 -23.21
CA SER A 560 -21.90 3.76 -24.66
C SER A 560 -20.60 3.19 -25.23
N GLY A 561 -20.66 2.74 -26.48
CA GLY A 561 -19.49 2.40 -27.26
C GLY A 561 -18.74 3.64 -27.73
N GLY A 562 -17.42 3.57 -27.84
CA GLY A 562 -16.58 4.65 -28.33
C GLY A 562 -16.64 4.80 -29.87
N ALA A 563 -16.35 5.99 -30.36
CA ALA A 563 -16.12 6.25 -31.78
C ALA A 563 -14.72 5.75 -32.20
N PRO A 564 -14.51 5.42 -33.50
CA PRO A 564 -13.18 5.18 -34.04
C PRO A 564 -12.25 6.39 -33.85
N GLY A 565 -10.95 6.14 -33.76
CA GLY A 565 -9.95 7.20 -33.69
C GLY A 565 -9.82 7.98 -35.03
N THR A 566 -9.33 9.20 -34.94
CA THR A 566 -9.06 10.03 -36.11
C THR A 566 -8.07 9.35 -37.06
N GLY A 567 -8.37 9.37 -38.37
CA GLY A 567 -7.55 8.70 -39.39
C GLY A 567 -7.82 7.21 -39.57
N MET A 568 -8.76 6.63 -38.82
CA MET A 568 -9.22 5.26 -39.02
C MET A 568 -10.42 5.19 -39.98
N VAL A 569 -10.42 4.15 -40.82
CA VAL A 569 -11.61 3.69 -41.55
C VAL A 569 -12.12 2.44 -40.79
N SER A 570 -13.05 2.62 -39.89
CA SER A 570 -13.50 1.54 -38.99
C SER A 570 -14.94 1.76 -38.51
N GLY A 571 -15.61 0.64 -38.19
CA GLY A 571 -16.95 0.66 -37.63
C GLY A 571 -16.96 1.22 -36.20
N GLY A 572 -18.11 1.77 -35.82
CA GLY A 572 -18.39 2.21 -34.46
C GLY A 572 -18.34 1.04 -33.47
N ARG A 573 -18.08 1.32 -32.23
CA ARG A 573 -17.98 0.29 -31.16
C ARG A 573 -19.31 0.08 -30.45
N SER A 574 -19.57 -1.16 -30.05
CA SER A 574 -20.81 -1.49 -29.35
C SER A 574 -20.86 -0.94 -27.94
N ALA A 575 -22.06 -0.60 -27.49
CA ALA A 575 -22.33 -0.30 -26.09
C ALA A 575 -22.38 -1.59 -25.23
N GLY A 576 -22.25 -1.41 -23.92
CA GLY A 576 -22.53 -2.46 -22.93
C GLY A 576 -24.00 -2.49 -22.52
N ASN A 577 -24.45 -3.58 -21.95
CA ASN A 577 -25.81 -3.76 -21.42
C ASN A 577 -25.94 -3.16 -20.02
N ILE A 578 -27.15 -2.72 -19.68
CA ILE A 578 -27.53 -2.23 -18.35
C ILE A 578 -28.65 -3.13 -17.82
N THR A 579 -28.43 -3.75 -16.66
CA THR A 579 -29.43 -4.55 -15.97
C THR A 579 -29.58 -4.04 -14.55
N ILE A 580 -30.79 -3.63 -14.18
CA ILE A 580 -31.12 -3.19 -12.83
C ILE A 580 -32.29 -4.03 -12.34
N THR A 581 -32.11 -4.72 -11.21
CA THR A 581 -33.15 -5.48 -10.54
C THR A 581 -33.29 -5.02 -9.09
N GLY A 582 -34.51 -4.83 -8.66
CA GLY A 582 -34.80 -4.40 -7.29
C GLY A 582 -36.30 -4.27 -7.06
N THR A 583 -36.75 -4.24 -5.79
CA THR A 583 -38.18 -4.06 -5.49
C THR A 583 -38.66 -2.71 -6.02
N ASN A 584 -37.95 -1.63 -5.71
CA ASN A 584 -38.21 -0.27 -6.20
C ASN A 584 -36.95 0.25 -6.90
N ASN A 585 -37.06 0.77 -8.12
CA ASN A 585 -35.92 1.23 -8.89
C ASN A 585 -36.06 2.71 -9.23
N SER A 586 -35.04 3.50 -8.88
CA SER A 586 -34.97 4.95 -9.15
C SER A 586 -33.64 5.31 -9.79
N VAL A 587 -33.66 5.89 -11.00
CA VAL A 587 -32.48 6.45 -11.68
C VAL A 587 -32.79 7.91 -12.03
N THR A 588 -32.15 8.84 -11.33
CA THR A 588 -32.44 10.27 -11.50
C THR A 588 -31.68 10.93 -12.64
N GLY A 589 -30.57 10.32 -13.09
CA GLY A 589 -29.82 10.78 -14.27
C GLY A 589 -30.23 10.05 -15.56
N ALA A 590 -29.70 10.52 -16.68
CA ALA A 590 -29.92 9.87 -17.97
C ALA A 590 -29.27 8.48 -18.04
N ILE A 591 -29.90 7.56 -18.71
CA ILE A 591 -29.40 6.21 -18.99
C ILE A 591 -29.00 6.15 -20.47
N THR A 592 -27.74 5.86 -20.77
CA THR A 592 -27.22 5.83 -22.14
C THR A 592 -26.47 4.53 -22.42
N ALA A 593 -26.94 3.77 -23.40
CA ALA A 593 -26.34 2.54 -23.89
C ALA A 593 -26.25 2.58 -25.42
N SER A 594 -25.70 3.65 -25.99
CA SER A 594 -25.67 3.89 -27.43
C SER A 594 -24.38 3.40 -28.07
N GLY A 595 -24.50 2.82 -29.29
CA GLY A 595 -23.34 2.46 -30.09
C GLY A 595 -22.57 3.67 -30.59
N GLY A 596 -21.26 3.54 -30.77
CA GLY A 596 -20.40 4.57 -31.40
C GLY A 596 -20.65 4.70 -32.91
N ALA A 597 -20.49 5.89 -33.47
CA ALA A 597 -20.58 6.11 -34.90
C ALA A 597 -19.39 5.48 -35.65
N GLY A 598 -19.62 4.98 -36.87
CA GLY A 598 -18.56 4.59 -37.80
C GLY A 598 -17.83 5.79 -38.38
N LEU A 599 -16.58 5.64 -38.77
CA LEU A 599 -15.74 6.70 -39.35
C LEU A 599 -15.07 6.20 -40.64
N GLY A 600 -15.09 7.02 -41.69
CA GLY A 600 -14.58 6.69 -43.02
C GLY A 600 -15.67 6.30 -43.97
N THR A 601 -15.33 5.69 -45.12
CA THR A 601 -16.30 5.30 -46.16
C THR A 601 -16.88 3.90 -45.87
N ASN A 602 -18.21 3.74 -46.00
CA ASN A 602 -18.93 2.46 -45.92
C ASN A 602 -18.70 1.68 -44.60
N GLN A 603 -18.62 2.41 -43.50
CA GLN A 603 -18.41 1.80 -42.19
C GLN A 603 -19.71 1.54 -41.42
N ILE A 604 -19.75 0.43 -40.70
CA ILE A 604 -20.90 0.06 -39.86
C ILE A 604 -20.99 0.97 -38.62
N GLY A 605 -22.21 1.24 -38.17
CA GLY A 605 -22.47 1.82 -36.83
C GLY A 605 -22.27 0.78 -35.71
N GLY A 606 -21.89 1.23 -34.52
CA GLY A 606 -21.80 0.36 -33.34
C GLY A 606 -23.17 -0.11 -32.86
N ASN A 607 -23.25 -1.30 -32.28
CA ASN A 607 -24.49 -1.82 -31.71
C ASN A 607 -24.87 -1.04 -30.43
N ALA A 608 -26.17 -0.83 -30.23
CA ALA A 608 -26.68 -0.37 -28.94
C ALA A 608 -26.67 -1.52 -27.91
N GLY A 609 -26.56 -1.16 -26.63
CA GLY A 609 -26.74 -2.07 -25.50
C GLY A 609 -28.21 -2.23 -25.14
N ALA A 610 -28.59 -3.36 -24.56
CA ALA A 610 -29.91 -3.57 -23.99
C ALA A 610 -29.98 -2.87 -22.62
N VAL A 611 -31.13 -2.26 -22.32
CA VAL A 611 -31.44 -1.68 -21.00
C VAL A 611 -32.61 -2.44 -20.39
N SER A 612 -32.40 -3.13 -19.27
CA SER A 612 -33.42 -3.88 -18.55
C SER A 612 -33.53 -3.35 -17.11
N ILE A 613 -34.66 -2.79 -16.75
CA ILE A 613 -34.95 -2.32 -15.38
C ILE A 613 -36.23 -3.00 -14.91
N THR A 614 -36.11 -3.91 -13.96
CA THR A 614 -37.20 -4.75 -13.51
C THR A 614 -37.36 -4.70 -11.99
N GLY A 615 -38.59 -4.58 -11.53
CA GLY A 615 -38.94 -4.57 -10.12
C GLY A 615 -40.38 -4.92 -9.84
N ALA A 616 -40.67 -5.30 -8.60
CA ALA A 616 -42.03 -5.63 -8.16
C ALA A 616 -42.79 -4.41 -7.64
N GLY A 617 -42.18 -3.27 -7.46
CA GLY A 617 -42.75 -2.04 -6.91
C GLY A 617 -42.60 -0.85 -7.85
N THR A 618 -42.21 0.30 -7.30
CA THR A 618 -42.13 1.54 -8.07
C THR A 618 -40.95 1.59 -9.00
N LEU A 619 -41.13 2.15 -10.18
CA LEU A 619 -40.12 2.44 -11.18
C LEU A 619 -40.06 3.95 -11.46
N SER A 620 -38.90 4.56 -11.30
CA SER A 620 -38.71 5.97 -11.68
C SER A 620 -37.41 6.07 -12.50
N THR A 621 -37.48 6.54 -13.73
CA THR A 621 -36.29 6.77 -14.56
C THR A 621 -36.36 8.14 -15.22
N ASN A 622 -35.20 8.71 -15.52
CA ASN A 622 -35.07 9.83 -16.43
C ASN A 622 -34.99 9.31 -17.88
N THR A 623 -34.49 10.11 -18.81
CA THR A 623 -34.33 9.73 -20.23
C THR A 623 -33.49 8.46 -20.38
N ILE A 624 -33.96 7.53 -21.24
CA ILE A 624 -33.26 6.30 -21.62
C ILE A 624 -32.92 6.39 -23.10
N THR A 625 -31.64 6.24 -23.46
CA THR A 625 -31.17 6.24 -24.83
C THR A 625 -30.39 4.96 -25.12
N ALA A 626 -30.89 4.11 -26.03
CA ALA A 626 -30.26 2.89 -26.47
C ALA A 626 -30.26 2.84 -28.00
N SER A 627 -29.61 3.82 -28.63
CA SER A 627 -29.61 4.03 -30.08
C SER A 627 -28.36 3.40 -30.72
N THR A 628 -28.46 2.92 -31.95
CA THR A 628 -27.27 2.46 -32.69
C THR A 628 -26.38 3.62 -33.08
N GLY A 629 -25.09 3.38 -33.24
CA GLY A 629 -24.17 4.33 -33.85
C GLY A 629 -24.54 4.56 -35.34
N ALA A 630 -24.25 5.78 -35.83
CA ALA A 630 -24.44 6.09 -37.24
C ALA A 630 -23.45 5.30 -38.13
N ALA A 631 -23.95 4.70 -39.21
CA ALA A 631 -23.11 4.16 -40.27
C ALA A 631 -22.70 5.26 -41.26
N THR A 632 -21.75 4.98 -42.14
CA THR A 632 -21.32 5.88 -43.21
C THR A 632 -21.45 5.21 -44.57
N GLY A 633 -21.80 5.96 -45.62
CA GLY A 633 -21.97 5.46 -46.98
C GLY A 633 -22.95 4.28 -47.06
N THR A 634 -22.56 3.16 -47.69
CA THR A 634 -23.35 1.93 -47.77
C THR A 634 -23.18 0.99 -46.56
N GLY A 635 -22.43 1.40 -45.51
CA GLY A 635 -22.26 0.60 -44.32
C GLY A 635 -23.59 0.34 -43.61
N ALA A 636 -23.74 -0.86 -43.01
CA ALA A 636 -24.94 -1.21 -42.25
C ALA A 636 -24.99 -0.43 -40.94
N GLY A 637 -26.16 -0.03 -40.49
CA GLY A 637 -26.37 0.44 -39.10
C GLY A 637 -26.08 -0.70 -38.10
N GLY A 638 -25.69 -0.35 -36.88
CA GLY A 638 -25.52 -1.32 -35.80
C GLY A 638 -26.85 -2.02 -35.47
N THR A 639 -26.78 -3.13 -34.74
CA THR A 639 -27.95 -3.75 -34.15
C THR A 639 -28.52 -2.90 -33.04
N VAL A 640 -29.84 -2.80 -33.00
CA VAL A 640 -30.53 -1.95 -32.01
C VAL A 640 -30.55 -2.62 -30.64
N GLY A 641 -30.48 -1.81 -29.58
CA GLY A 641 -30.76 -2.24 -28.24
C GLY A 641 -32.26 -2.35 -27.97
N SER A 642 -32.63 -3.15 -26.98
CA SER A 642 -33.99 -3.19 -26.45
C SER A 642 -34.06 -2.42 -25.12
N VAL A 643 -35.23 -1.83 -24.85
CA VAL A 643 -35.52 -1.27 -23.52
C VAL A 643 -36.65 -2.07 -22.91
N THR A 644 -36.41 -2.74 -21.79
CA THR A 644 -37.38 -3.51 -21.04
C THR A 644 -37.56 -2.89 -19.67
N LEU A 645 -38.76 -2.42 -19.36
CA LEU A 645 -39.14 -1.81 -18.10
C LEU A 645 -40.26 -2.60 -17.46
N SER A 646 -40.13 -2.94 -16.18
CA SER A 646 -41.20 -3.64 -15.43
C SER A 646 -41.31 -3.06 -14.02
N GLY A 647 -42.54 -2.73 -13.60
CA GLY A 647 -42.84 -2.21 -12.27
C GLY A 647 -44.34 -2.17 -11.99
N THR A 648 -44.75 -1.95 -10.75
CA THR A 648 -46.18 -1.82 -10.42
C THR A 648 -46.71 -0.44 -10.79
N THR A 649 -46.02 0.62 -10.37
CA THR A 649 -46.33 2.02 -10.64
C THR A 649 -45.07 2.82 -10.93
N GLY A 650 -45.21 4.01 -11.48
CA GLY A 650 -44.08 4.94 -11.56
C GLY A 650 -44.09 5.86 -12.76
N THR A 651 -42.93 6.39 -13.10
CA THR A 651 -42.72 7.29 -14.24
C THR A 651 -41.42 6.97 -14.94
N THR A 652 -41.39 7.11 -16.25
CA THR A 652 -40.16 7.10 -17.04
C THR A 652 -40.11 8.40 -17.86
N GLY A 653 -38.90 8.97 -18.01
CA GLY A 653 -38.64 10.03 -18.94
C GLY A 653 -38.81 9.58 -20.40
N ALA A 654 -38.29 10.34 -21.34
CA ALA A 654 -38.30 9.96 -22.74
C ALA A 654 -37.48 8.68 -22.99
N ILE A 655 -37.94 7.79 -23.87
CA ILE A 655 -37.24 6.58 -24.28
C ILE A 655 -36.92 6.69 -25.78
N VAL A 656 -35.62 6.59 -26.10
CA VAL A 656 -35.09 6.74 -27.45
C VAL A 656 -34.32 5.46 -27.84
N THR A 657 -34.81 4.71 -28.81
CA THR A 657 -34.15 3.53 -29.35
C THR A 657 -34.00 3.66 -30.87
N THR A 658 -33.64 4.84 -31.33
CA THR A 658 -33.53 5.15 -32.76
C THR A 658 -32.34 4.42 -33.40
N GLY A 659 -32.51 4.02 -34.65
CA GLY A 659 -31.42 3.65 -35.53
C GLY A 659 -30.52 4.88 -35.83
N GLY A 660 -29.20 4.74 -35.75
CA GLY A 660 -28.28 5.63 -36.44
C GLY A 660 -28.45 5.48 -37.96
N SER A 661 -27.72 6.27 -38.77
CA SER A 661 -27.79 6.14 -40.23
C SER A 661 -27.69 4.68 -40.66
N ASN A 662 -28.58 4.23 -41.54
CA ASN A 662 -28.76 2.85 -42.00
C ASN A 662 -29.09 1.84 -40.88
N GLY A 663 -29.46 2.24 -39.68
CA GLY A 663 -29.87 1.37 -38.56
C GLY A 663 -31.39 1.28 -38.43
N ASN A 664 -31.91 0.15 -37.94
CA ASN A 664 -33.32 0.02 -37.58
C ASN A 664 -33.61 0.65 -36.20
N GLY A 665 -34.88 0.91 -35.90
CA GLY A 665 -35.32 1.29 -34.55
C GLY A 665 -35.36 0.11 -33.59
N GLY A 666 -35.24 0.31 -32.30
CA GLY A 666 -35.20 -0.73 -31.28
C GLY A 666 -36.56 -1.02 -30.66
N ALA A 667 -36.70 -2.19 -30.05
CA ALA A 667 -37.89 -2.56 -29.31
C ALA A 667 -37.97 -1.93 -27.93
N VAL A 668 -39.16 -1.46 -27.55
CA VAL A 668 -39.46 -1.00 -26.19
C VAL A 668 -40.58 -1.85 -25.63
N SER A 669 -40.35 -2.48 -24.49
CA SER A 669 -41.34 -3.29 -23.76
C SER A 669 -41.54 -2.65 -22.36
N ILE A 670 -42.75 -2.26 -22.06
CA ILE A 670 -43.11 -1.72 -20.75
C ILE A 670 -44.24 -2.57 -20.19
N THR A 671 -43.99 -3.20 -19.05
CA THR A 671 -44.97 -4.03 -18.34
C THR A 671 -45.28 -3.41 -16.96
N THR A 672 -46.57 -3.19 -16.69
CA THR A 672 -47.01 -2.67 -15.39
C THR A 672 -48.27 -3.40 -14.94
N SER A 673 -48.39 -3.59 -13.62
CA SER A 673 -49.62 -4.13 -13.01
C SER A 673 -50.57 -3.05 -12.53
N SER A 674 -50.20 -1.77 -12.58
CA SER A 674 -51.03 -0.63 -12.25
C SER A 674 -50.79 0.52 -13.24
N THR A 675 -50.28 1.67 -12.79
CA THR A 675 -50.07 2.85 -13.64
C THR A 675 -48.62 3.20 -13.78
N LEU A 676 -48.14 3.32 -15.02
CA LEU A 676 -46.83 3.82 -15.37
C LEU A 676 -46.98 4.98 -16.38
N GLY A 677 -46.60 6.21 -15.95
CA GLY A 677 -46.48 7.33 -16.88
C GLY A 677 -45.22 7.25 -17.69
N ALA A 678 -45.31 7.17 -19.01
CA ALA A 678 -44.17 7.20 -19.90
C ALA A 678 -44.04 8.56 -20.60
N GLY A 679 -42.84 9.09 -20.69
CA GLY A 679 -42.51 10.22 -21.55
C GLY A 679 -42.60 9.82 -23.04
N ALA A 680 -42.12 10.69 -23.94
CA ALA A 680 -42.11 10.38 -25.38
C ALA A 680 -41.30 9.12 -25.66
N ILE A 681 -41.85 8.22 -26.49
CA ILE A 681 -41.17 7.01 -26.94
C ILE A 681 -40.85 7.15 -28.44
N THR A 682 -39.56 7.07 -28.78
CA THR A 682 -39.11 7.19 -30.18
C THR A 682 -38.31 5.94 -30.56
N THR A 683 -38.85 5.14 -31.52
CA THR A 683 -38.26 3.87 -31.98
C THR A 683 -37.95 3.89 -33.49
N SER A 684 -37.78 5.06 -34.08
CA SER A 684 -37.64 5.23 -35.52
C SER A 684 -36.36 4.59 -36.06
N GLY A 685 -36.44 4.03 -37.30
CA GLY A 685 -35.27 3.72 -38.11
C GLY A 685 -34.45 4.98 -38.42
N GLY A 686 -33.16 4.82 -38.62
CA GLY A 686 -32.25 5.90 -38.98
C GLY A 686 -32.41 6.33 -40.45
N THR A 687 -31.87 7.47 -40.80
CA THR A 687 -31.85 8.01 -42.15
C THR A 687 -31.12 7.04 -43.08
N ALA A 688 -31.77 6.65 -44.22
CA ALA A 688 -31.12 5.89 -45.26
C ALA A 688 -30.03 6.75 -45.93
N LEU A 689 -28.85 6.22 -46.12
CA LEU A 689 -27.75 6.85 -46.84
C LEU A 689 -27.85 6.51 -48.32
N ALA A 690 -27.21 7.27 -49.21
CA ALA A 690 -27.25 7.07 -50.65
C ALA A 690 -26.90 5.60 -51.04
N GLY A 691 -27.74 4.97 -51.85
CA GLY A 691 -27.59 3.60 -52.25
C GLY A 691 -28.10 2.54 -51.26
N THR A 692 -28.81 2.94 -50.19
CA THR A 692 -29.40 2.03 -49.18
C THR A 692 -30.92 2.19 -49.10
N SER A 693 -31.62 1.15 -48.67
CA SER A 693 -33.08 1.17 -48.44
C SER A 693 -33.43 1.89 -47.14
N GLY A 694 -34.65 2.40 -47.04
CA GLY A 694 -35.19 2.92 -45.77
C GLY A 694 -35.17 1.88 -44.64
N ARG A 695 -35.21 2.32 -43.42
CA ARG A 695 -35.10 1.49 -42.20
C ARG A 695 -36.38 1.58 -41.34
N ASN A 696 -36.71 0.45 -40.76
CA ASN A 696 -37.91 0.29 -39.90
C ASN A 696 -37.63 0.84 -38.48
#